data_6f7a6788cedb246fe9b716aa294135a2
#
_entry.id   6f7a6788cedb246fe9b716aa294135a2
#
_cell.length_a   1.000
_cell.length_b   1.000
_cell.length_c   1.000
_cell.angle_alpha   90.00
_cell.angle_beta   90.00
_cell.angle_gamma   90.00
#
_symmetry.space_group_name_H-M   'P 1'
#
loop_
_entity.id
_entity.type
_entity.pdbx_description
1 polymer ?
#
loop_
_entity_poly.entity_id
_entity_poly.type
_entity_poly.pdbx_seq_one_letter_code
_entity_poly.pdbx_strand_id
1 'polypeptide(L)'
;MVSVRCDGNWSLSVTDDWVRVAPKSGIGNATVSIVADSNVGGELRTARVIFTAGSLEPATVSVSQTGEGSIPEEIVSPDPTSGISVEPEIPDADQPCTIRFRPSAGNPLYNHSGELYAHLGVVVEGEWMFVPCDWAVSDEKVHFKKVAENSWELKLEPSIREYFASGETPVKMMAMIVRSEDGETKSHPNDQFCTVTDNRYDFEDFTPDEIVYEALPSGVEYGININGDNSVTLVLYDQDKNGACHDYCYVVGDWNGWERVPEGAMKRDKSAGCWWTTVSGLDPGTEYRFQYRLGTPSGSDIRISDPYTEIVYDQWNDQYLEGVREFPEGAKALVSAFCMERPEYSWKNDSFKIEDKNDLVIYELLLRDFSETRDLAGAKAQLDYLQQLGINAIELMPVQEFDGNLSWGYNPNHYFALDKAYGTREEYKEFIDECHGRGIAVLIDVVYNHLTGNSPWAKMYWDASANTTSASNPWFNAVATHPFSVFHDLNHDNKMVRETVRKSLAYLLEEYHVDGFRFDLSKGLTQKNSGSDVSSWGAYDQSRINILTDYYNTVHSTDPDAVMILEHFADASEEKVLAEAGMKLWRNMNGEYKSAMAGGSGNFGGVYSNAPFGGFVGYMESHDEQRICFGNTGSSGETSVSWGICGTLTDWGKSADLSMTADGVFFVARNVTFAVTDQFKIRGNSTWDDAYNYGSSSDGQKMTLNTEFKLVLGSSSKNLAAPAAGTYDVYFCPQTRSAWMMTPGQRPSEPELGSSDDALTQAMYRAGCCAACFLTVPGPKMIWQFGEIGYDISGGNGDTSEKPVKTAEYLAQPARKTLYDTYAYLLNFRRENPRFYDSDASFSWTPSGNVKTITGSVDGKTFFVAANFGSAASCSLPGGEWKEWKGSNTYSGTLNLSANQFKLLVNF
;
A
#
# COMPACT_ATOMS: atom_id res chain seq x y z
N MET A 1 3.92 40.02 8.05
CA MET A 1 5.15 40.67 7.48
C MET A 1 5.24 40.35 6.00
N VAL A 2 5.60 41.32 5.15
CA VAL A 2 5.69 41.13 3.69
C VAL A 2 7.13 41.44 3.25
N SER A 3 7.68 40.60 2.36
CA SER A 3 9.03 40.79 1.83
C SER A 3 8.97 41.67 0.58
N VAL A 4 9.67 42.78 0.57
CA VAL A 4 9.90 43.64 -0.60
C VAL A 4 11.18 43.18 -1.29
N ARG A 5 11.12 42.88 -2.58
CA ARG A 5 12.28 42.64 -3.44
C ARG A 5 12.37 43.75 -4.48
N CYS A 6 13.34 44.63 -4.35
CA CYS A 6 13.51 45.79 -5.21
C CYS A 6 15.00 46.17 -5.26
N ASP A 7 15.52 46.47 -6.45
CA ASP A 7 16.91 46.91 -6.64
C ASP A 7 17.10 48.41 -6.44
N GLY A 8 16.03 49.19 -6.18
CA GLY A 8 16.06 50.63 -6.04
C GLY A 8 15.29 51.14 -4.83
N ASN A 9 14.94 52.45 -4.89
CA ASN A 9 14.11 53.10 -3.88
C ASN A 9 12.66 52.65 -4.04
N TRP A 10 12.00 52.36 -2.94
CA TRP A 10 10.56 52.06 -2.88
C TRP A 10 9.88 52.84 -1.75
N SER A 11 8.57 53.01 -1.88
CA SER A 11 7.72 53.63 -0.86
C SER A 11 6.38 52.94 -0.77
N LEU A 12 5.73 53.05 0.39
CA LEU A 12 4.44 52.48 0.70
C LEU A 12 3.41 53.56 1.04
N SER A 13 2.18 53.38 0.53
CA SER A 13 1.01 54.09 1.00
C SER A 13 -0.09 53.08 1.39
N VAL A 14 -0.97 53.45 2.28
CA VAL A 14 -2.14 52.66 2.70
C VAL A 14 -3.40 53.42 2.37
N THR A 15 -4.47 52.73 1.98
CA THR A 15 -5.74 53.38 1.63
C THR A 15 -6.54 53.80 2.84
N ASP A 16 -6.30 53.19 4.00
CA ASP A 16 -7.10 53.39 5.21
C ASP A 16 -6.22 53.47 6.45
N ASP A 17 -6.65 54.30 7.41
CA ASP A 17 -5.88 54.66 8.60
C ASP A 17 -5.81 53.55 9.67
N TRP A 18 -6.68 52.53 9.59
CA TRP A 18 -6.66 51.40 10.49
C TRP A 18 -5.55 50.40 10.15
N VAL A 19 -4.85 50.53 8.98
CA VAL A 19 -3.68 49.76 8.62
C VAL A 19 -2.41 50.62 8.75
N ARG A 20 -1.43 50.08 9.48
CA ARG A 20 -0.14 50.73 9.68
C ARG A 20 0.98 49.87 9.11
N VAL A 21 1.93 50.49 8.40
CA VAL A 21 3.07 49.82 7.78
C VAL A 21 4.39 50.42 8.26
N ALA A 22 5.39 49.57 8.47
CA ALA A 22 6.74 50.01 8.86
C ALA A 22 7.79 49.02 8.31
N PRO A 23 8.89 49.55 7.68
CA PRO A 23 9.12 50.94 7.27
C PRO A 23 8.20 51.36 6.11
N LYS A 24 7.93 52.67 5.97
CA LYS A 24 7.12 53.23 4.88
C LYS A 24 7.91 53.44 3.57
N SER A 25 9.21 53.35 3.60
CA SER A 25 10.09 53.45 2.43
C SER A 25 11.43 52.78 2.72
N GLY A 26 12.18 52.43 1.66
CA GLY A 26 13.50 51.84 1.77
C GLY A 26 14.26 51.78 0.45
N ILE A 27 15.42 51.16 0.46
CA ILE A 27 16.26 50.92 -0.71
C ILE A 27 16.62 49.42 -0.71
N GLY A 28 16.49 48.75 -1.83
CA GLY A 28 16.80 47.33 -1.94
C GLY A 28 15.76 46.44 -1.26
N ASN A 29 16.13 45.18 -1.01
CA ASN A 29 15.27 44.18 -0.38
C ASN A 29 15.01 44.54 1.09
N ALA A 30 13.76 44.39 1.53
CA ALA A 30 13.37 44.65 2.92
C ALA A 30 12.20 43.79 3.36
N THR A 31 11.99 43.70 4.66
CA THR A 31 10.78 43.12 5.25
C THR A 31 9.96 44.28 5.84
N VAL A 32 8.68 44.33 5.48
CA VAL A 32 7.73 45.33 5.96
C VAL A 32 6.75 44.66 6.91
N SER A 33 6.55 45.25 8.08
CA SER A 33 5.49 44.88 9.00
C SER A 33 4.20 45.62 8.62
N ILE A 34 3.11 44.87 8.52
CA ILE A 34 1.75 45.40 8.34
C ILE A 34 0.99 45.07 9.63
N VAL A 35 0.42 46.07 10.27
CA VAL A 35 -0.36 45.96 11.51
C VAL A 35 -1.73 46.60 11.30
N ALA A 36 -2.79 45.90 11.67
CA ALA A 36 -4.16 46.39 11.65
C ALA A 36 -4.64 46.75 13.06
N ASP A 37 -5.36 47.82 13.23
CA ASP A 37 -6.06 48.14 14.46
C ASP A 37 -7.31 47.24 14.62
N SER A 38 -7.76 46.95 15.86
CA SER A 38 -8.93 46.10 16.10
C SER A 38 -10.17 46.59 15.37
N ASN A 39 -10.90 45.68 14.72
CA ASN A 39 -12.17 45.99 14.09
C ASN A 39 -13.32 45.70 15.08
N VAL A 40 -13.71 46.71 15.82
CA VAL A 40 -14.81 46.63 16.79
C VAL A 40 -16.21 46.76 16.16
N GLY A 41 -16.29 46.90 14.85
CA GLY A 41 -17.55 46.92 14.06
C GLY A 41 -17.83 45.53 13.50
N GLY A 42 -19.09 45.13 13.41
CA GLY A 42 -19.51 43.80 12.96
C GLY A 42 -19.36 43.52 11.45
N GLU A 43 -18.73 44.40 10.66
CA GLU A 43 -18.62 44.28 9.21
C GLU A 43 -17.17 44.09 8.75
N LEU A 44 -17.00 43.30 7.68
CA LEU A 44 -15.71 43.16 7.00
C LEU A 44 -15.23 44.51 6.48
N ARG A 45 -13.98 44.88 6.78
CA ARG A 45 -13.32 46.04 6.22
C ARG A 45 -12.07 45.66 5.44
N THR A 46 -11.79 46.38 4.35
CA THR A 46 -10.66 46.09 3.48
C THR A 46 -9.84 47.34 3.23
N ALA A 47 -8.53 47.25 3.34
CA ALA A 47 -7.57 48.30 2.98
C ALA A 47 -6.54 47.79 2.01
N ARG A 48 -5.82 48.70 1.33
CA ARG A 48 -4.74 48.31 0.41
C ARG A 48 -3.44 48.94 0.83
N VAL A 49 -2.39 48.15 0.82
CA VAL A 49 -1.00 48.60 0.95
C VAL A 49 -0.40 48.66 -0.44
N ILE A 50 -0.04 49.84 -0.93
CA ILE A 50 0.42 50.06 -2.29
C ILE A 50 1.94 50.28 -2.25
N PHE A 51 2.68 49.46 -2.96
CA PHE A 51 4.13 49.52 -3.12
C PHE A 51 4.47 50.24 -4.42
N THR A 52 5.27 51.28 -4.34
CA THR A 52 5.69 52.05 -5.49
C THR A 52 7.22 52.07 -5.57
N ALA A 53 7.79 51.75 -6.74
CA ALA A 53 9.22 51.79 -6.98
C ALA A 53 9.54 52.43 -8.33
N GLY A 54 10.03 53.67 -8.30
CA GLY A 54 10.40 54.40 -9.49
C GLY A 54 9.25 54.58 -10.49
N SER A 55 9.44 54.13 -11.73
CA SER A 55 8.45 54.13 -12.81
C SER A 55 7.75 52.78 -13.04
N LEU A 56 7.92 51.85 -12.14
CA LEU A 56 7.25 50.51 -12.22
C LEU A 56 5.77 50.64 -11.83
N GLU A 57 4.93 49.79 -12.41
CA GLU A 57 3.54 49.65 -11.97
C GLU A 57 3.50 49.31 -10.47
N PRO A 58 2.63 50.00 -9.68
CA PRO A 58 2.52 49.74 -8.27
C PRO A 58 2.05 48.30 -7.96
N ALA A 59 2.72 47.61 -7.04
CA ALA A 59 2.25 46.35 -6.49
C ALA A 59 1.31 46.65 -5.29
N THR A 60 0.25 45.87 -5.14
CA THR A 60 -0.74 46.09 -4.08
C THR A 60 -0.90 44.84 -3.23
N VAL A 61 -0.92 44.99 -1.92
CA VAL A 61 -1.31 43.96 -0.94
C VAL A 61 -2.63 44.38 -0.32
N SER A 62 -3.66 43.56 -0.45
CA SER A 62 -4.95 43.80 0.22
C SER A 62 -4.85 43.29 1.67
N VAL A 63 -5.41 44.07 2.58
CA VAL A 63 -5.55 43.74 4.01
C VAL A 63 -7.02 43.74 4.33
N SER A 64 -7.58 42.57 4.65
CA SER A 64 -8.98 42.44 5.05
C SER A 64 -9.05 42.09 6.52
N GLN A 65 -10.04 42.63 7.23
CA GLN A 65 -10.25 42.38 8.64
C GLN A 65 -11.74 42.28 8.95
N THR A 66 -12.17 41.19 9.51
CA THR A 66 -13.52 40.93 9.99
C THR A 66 -13.79 41.69 11.30
N GLY A 67 -15.07 41.88 11.65
CA GLY A 67 -15.48 42.39 12.96
C GLY A 67 -15.30 41.38 14.08
N GLU A 68 -15.38 41.82 15.35
CA GLU A 68 -15.44 40.91 16.50
C GLU A 68 -16.65 39.96 16.36
N GLY A 69 -16.39 38.66 16.16
CA GLY A 69 -17.41 37.64 16.02
C GLY A 69 -17.19 36.61 14.89
N SER A 70 -16.37 36.91 13.89
CA SER A 70 -16.01 35.94 12.84
C SER A 70 -14.56 36.15 12.44
N ILE A 71 -13.71 35.23 12.85
CA ILE A 71 -12.31 35.14 12.39
C ILE A 71 -12.34 34.19 11.18
N PRO A 72 -12.06 34.62 9.93
CA PRO A 72 -11.74 33.67 8.89
C PRO A 72 -10.36 33.10 9.21
N GLU A 73 -10.26 31.80 9.11
CA GLU A 73 -8.99 31.13 8.91
C GLU A 73 -8.18 31.82 7.80
N GLU A 74 -6.87 31.62 7.80
CA GLU A 74 -5.91 32.20 6.87
C GLU A 74 -6.46 32.31 5.44
N ILE A 75 -6.50 33.57 4.88
CA ILE A 75 -6.98 33.78 3.51
C ILE A 75 -6.01 33.09 2.54
N VAL A 76 -6.50 32.05 1.91
CA VAL A 76 -5.76 31.29 0.91
C VAL A 76 -6.16 31.76 -0.48
N SER A 77 -5.17 32.07 -1.31
CA SER A 77 -5.34 32.42 -2.73
C SER A 77 -4.47 31.52 -3.59
N PRO A 78 -4.85 31.24 -4.85
CA PRO A 78 -4.05 30.42 -5.75
C PRO A 78 -2.60 30.94 -5.89
N ASP A 79 -1.65 30.01 -5.98
CA ASP A 79 -0.24 30.34 -6.22
C ASP A 79 -0.11 31.18 -7.52
N PRO A 80 0.52 32.35 -7.47
CA PRO A 80 0.67 33.21 -8.66
C PRO A 80 1.34 32.52 -9.85
N THR A 81 2.16 31.48 -9.62
CA THR A 81 2.82 30.69 -10.68
C THR A 81 1.87 29.71 -11.36
N SER A 82 0.74 29.37 -10.74
CA SER A 82 -0.28 28.52 -11.32
C SER A 82 -0.96 29.15 -12.53
N GLY A 83 -0.96 30.47 -12.64
CA GLY A 83 -1.69 31.25 -13.65
C GLY A 83 -3.18 31.39 -13.36
N ILE A 84 -3.67 30.87 -12.22
CA ILE A 84 -5.07 30.91 -11.80
C ILE A 84 -5.30 32.14 -10.92
N SER A 85 -6.43 32.82 -11.13
CA SER A 85 -6.94 33.86 -10.23
C SER A 85 -8.46 33.80 -10.19
N VAL A 86 -9.03 34.24 -9.09
CA VAL A 86 -10.48 34.27 -8.85
C VAL A 86 -10.94 35.73 -8.70
N GLU A 87 -12.06 36.09 -9.29
CA GLU A 87 -12.63 37.44 -9.22
C GLU A 87 -14.11 37.38 -8.81
N PRO A 88 -14.50 38.01 -7.70
CA PRO A 88 -13.64 38.77 -6.76
C PRO A 88 -12.57 37.87 -6.09
N GLU A 89 -11.49 38.44 -5.60
CA GLU A 89 -10.36 37.74 -5.00
C GLU A 89 -10.76 36.87 -3.80
N ILE A 90 -11.72 37.33 -3.03
CA ILE A 90 -12.44 36.57 -2.01
C ILE A 90 -13.91 36.58 -2.42
N PRO A 91 -14.39 35.58 -3.11
CA PRO A 91 -15.78 35.50 -3.55
C PRO A 91 -16.73 35.16 -2.39
N ASP A 92 -17.98 35.52 -2.55
CA ASP A 92 -19.08 35.16 -1.67
C ASP A 92 -19.80 33.91 -2.21
N ALA A 93 -20.12 32.94 -1.35
CA ALA A 93 -20.75 31.66 -1.72
C ALA A 93 -22.10 31.85 -2.45
N ASP A 94 -22.84 32.88 -2.13
CA ASP A 94 -24.15 33.18 -2.69
C ASP A 94 -24.12 34.21 -3.84
N GLN A 95 -22.93 34.54 -4.33
CA GLN A 95 -22.68 35.37 -5.48
C GLN A 95 -21.95 34.65 -6.60
N PRO A 96 -22.07 35.10 -7.85
CA PRO A 96 -21.29 34.57 -8.94
C PRO A 96 -19.82 34.97 -8.83
N CYS A 97 -18.91 34.09 -9.29
CA CYS A 97 -17.52 34.47 -9.44
C CYS A 97 -16.93 33.98 -10.78
N THR A 98 -15.77 34.54 -11.14
CA THR A 98 -15.06 34.14 -12.36
C THR A 98 -13.67 33.63 -12.02
N ILE A 99 -13.36 32.42 -12.44
CA ILE A 99 -12.00 31.89 -12.41
C ILE A 99 -11.33 32.27 -13.71
N ARG A 100 -10.18 32.92 -13.62
CA ARG A 100 -9.34 33.27 -14.78
C ARG A 100 -8.08 32.47 -14.78
N PHE A 101 -7.72 31.97 -15.97
CA PHE A 101 -6.45 31.30 -16.18
C PHE A 101 -5.60 32.08 -17.17
N ARG A 102 -4.44 32.57 -16.71
CA ARG A 102 -3.48 33.35 -17.47
C ARG A 102 -2.06 32.85 -17.24
N PRO A 103 -1.69 31.75 -17.89
CA PRO A 103 -0.37 31.14 -17.70
C PRO A 103 0.73 32.07 -18.24
N SER A 104 1.84 32.15 -17.52
CA SER A 104 3.08 32.81 -17.96
C SER A 104 4.01 31.82 -18.66
N ALA A 105 5.02 32.33 -19.36
CA ALA A 105 6.07 31.49 -19.97
C ALA A 105 6.76 30.65 -18.86
N GLY A 106 6.68 29.33 -18.98
CA GLY A 106 7.14 28.36 -17.97
C GLY A 106 6.01 27.55 -17.34
N ASN A 107 4.77 27.99 -17.42
CA ASN A 107 3.62 27.18 -17.07
C ASN A 107 3.40 26.07 -18.12
N PRO A 108 3.13 24.83 -17.73
CA PRO A 108 2.95 23.72 -18.69
C PRO A 108 1.86 23.94 -19.76
N LEU A 109 0.85 24.77 -19.45
CA LEU A 109 -0.24 25.11 -20.37
C LEU A 109 -0.05 26.46 -21.08
N TYR A 110 1.14 27.09 -21.02
CA TYR A 110 1.44 28.29 -21.77
C TYR A 110 1.45 28.01 -23.28
N ASN A 111 0.76 28.84 -24.07
CA ASN A 111 0.55 28.66 -25.52
C ASN A 111 -0.19 27.36 -25.87
N HIS A 112 -0.97 26.78 -24.96
CA HIS A 112 -1.76 25.61 -25.26
C HIS A 112 -2.77 25.90 -26.39
N SER A 113 -2.84 24.99 -27.37
CA SER A 113 -3.68 25.17 -28.55
C SER A 113 -5.03 24.42 -28.45
N GLY A 114 -5.18 23.51 -27.48
CA GLY A 114 -6.40 22.73 -27.27
C GLY A 114 -7.37 23.40 -26.28
N GLU A 115 -8.46 22.72 -26.00
CA GLU A 115 -9.44 23.14 -24.99
C GLU A 115 -8.89 22.89 -23.58
N LEU A 116 -9.32 23.72 -22.65
CA LEU A 116 -8.93 23.63 -21.25
C LEU A 116 -10.15 23.44 -20.34
N TYR A 117 -9.98 22.63 -19.33
CA TYR A 117 -11.02 22.29 -18.37
C TYR A 117 -10.52 22.52 -16.93
N ALA A 118 -11.45 22.84 -16.05
CA ALA A 118 -11.17 22.82 -14.61
C ALA A 118 -11.44 21.44 -14.03
N HIS A 119 -10.67 21.04 -13.05
CA HIS A 119 -11.12 20.14 -12.02
C HIS A 119 -11.22 20.98 -10.75
N LEU A 120 -12.40 21.08 -10.18
CA LEU A 120 -12.68 22.00 -9.07
C LEU A 120 -13.79 21.45 -8.18
N GLY A 121 -13.75 21.84 -6.90
CA GLY A 121 -14.72 21.43 -5.89
C GLY A 121 -14.74 22.39 -4.73
N VAL A 122 -15.66 22.17 -3.80
CA VAL A 122 -15.70 22.85 -2.50
C VAL A 122 -14.84 22.06 -1.52
N VAL A 123 -14.06 22.74 -0.71
CA VAL A 123 -13.32 22.11 0.38
C VAL A 123 -14.15 22.20 1.66
N VAL A 124 -14.52 21.07 2.20
CA VAL A 124 -15.23 20.94 3.46
C VAL A 124 -14.38 20.07 4.39
N GLU A 125 -13.94 20.65 5.50
CA GLU A 125 -13.08 19.96 6.49
C GLU A 125 -11.80 19.33 5.91
N GLY A 126 -11.24 19.98 4.87
CA GLY A 126 -10.02 19.53 4.21
C GLY A 126 -10.21 18.63 3.00
N GLU A 127 -11.44 18.17 2.73
CA GLU A 127 -11.75 17.25 1.64
C GLU A 127 -12.47 17.96 0.47
N TRP A 128 -12.22 17.47 -0.74
CA TRP A 128 -12.91 17.95 -1.94
C TRP A 128 -14.31 17.34 -2.03
N MET A 129 -15.31 18.21 -2.04
CA MET A 129 -16.71 17.81 -2.17
C MET A 129 -17.38 18.53 -3.34
N PHE A 130 -18.53 18.02 -3.78
CA PHE A 130 -19.36 18.61 -4.84
C PHE A 130 -18.58 18.86 -6.14
N VAL A 131 -17.65 17.98 -6.47
CA VAL A 131 -16.88 18.05 -7.72
C VAL A 131 -17.84 17.81 -8.89
N PRO A 132 -17.97 18.75 -9.86
CA PRO A 132 -18.99 18.65 -10.91
C PRO A 132 -18.83 17.50 -11.88
N CYS A 133 -17.59 16.99 -12.05
CA CYS A 133 -17.31 15.81 -12.88
C CYS A 133 -15.93 15.23 -12.54
N ASP A 134 -15.73 13.98 -12.88
CA ASP A 134 -14.46 13.27 -12.69
C ASP A 134 -13.31 13.87 -13.49
N TRP A 135 -12.07 13.60 -13.06
CA TRP A 135 -10.86 14.10 -13.71
C TRP A 135 -10.80 13.84 -15.21
N ALA A 136 -11.19 12.67 -15.66
CA ALA A 136 -11.10 12.28 -17.06
C ALA A 136 -12.27 12.79 -17.93
N VAL A 137 -13.25 13.49 -17.35
CA VAL A 137 -14.47 13.93 -18.05
C VAL A 137 -14.33 15.39 -18.47
N SER A 138 -14.52 15.66 -19.77
CA SER A 138 -14.52 17.00 -20.36
C SER A 138 -15.97 17.51 -20.50
N ASP A 139 -16.53 17.99 -19.38
CA ASP A 139 -17.91 18.52 -19.29
C ASP A 139 -17.94 20.02 -19.58
N GLU A 140 -19.00 20.49 -20.25
CA GLU A 140 -19.20 21.91 -20.54
C GLU A 140 -19.28 22.78 -19.27
N LYS A 141 -19.71 22.21 -18.15
CA LYS A 141 -19.81 22.91 -16.86
C LYS A 141 -18.44 23.36 -16.33
N VAL A 142 -17.38 22.62 -16.65
CA VAL A 142 -16.01 22.89 -16.20
C VAL A 142 -15.09 23.38 -17.33
N HIS A 143 -15.68 23.72 -18.48
CA HIS A 143 -14.95 24.13 -19.67
C HIS A 143 -14.54 25.60 -19.64
N PHE A 144 -13.26 25.90 -19.70
CA PHE A 144 -12.74 27.25 -19.81
C PHE A 144 -12.98 27.86 -21.19
N LYS A 145 -13.59 29.03 -21.23
CA LYS A 145 -13.79 29.78 -22.49
C LYS A 145 -12.58 30.67 -22.78
N LYS A 146 -11.96 30.48 -23.94
CA LYS A 146 -10.83 31.31 -24.39
C LYS A 146 -11.29 32.74 -24.70
N VAL A 147 -10.73 33.72 -24.03
CA VAL A 147 -11.07 35.15 -24.20
C VAL A 147 -9.99 35.95 -24.92
N ALA A 148 -8.74 35.51 -24.86
CA ALA A 148 -7.60 36.02 -25.58
C ALA A 148 -6.47 34.98 -25.70
N GLU A 149 -5.36 35.34 -26.35
CA GLU A 149 -4.16 34.50 -26.31
C GLU A 149 -3.65 34.37 -24.88
N ASN A 150 -3.41 33.11 -24.46
CA ASN A 150 -3.07 32.78 -23.06
C ASN A 150 -4.01 33.36 -22.01
N SER A 151 -5.30 33.47 -22.32
CA SER A 151 -6.31 33.96 -21.36
C SER A 151 -7.62 33.22 -21.53
N TRP A 152 -8.09 32.60 -20.47
CA TRP A 152 -9.34 31.84 -20.42
C TRP A 152 -10.13 32.20 -19.17
N GLU A 153 -11.45 32.04 -19.24
CA GLU A 153 -12.38 32.30 -18.14
C GLU A 153 -13.35 31.13 -17.95
N LEU A 154 -13.62 30.80 -16.69
CA LEU A 154 -14.71 29.92 -16.27
C LEU A 154 -15.58 30.72 -15.29
N LYS A 155 -16.89 30.76 -15.53
CA LYS A 155 -17.84 31.45 -14.66
C LYS A 155 -18.61 30.45 -13.82
N LEU A 156 -18.62 30.70 -12.52
CA LEU A 156 -19.46 29.98 -11.57
C LEU A 156 -20.73 30.80 -11.37
N GLU A 157 -21.80 30.43 -12.08
CA GLU A 157 -23.09 31.16 -12.11
C GLU A 157 -24.26 30.19 -11.83
N PRO A 158 -25.37 30.58 -11.22
CA PRO A 158 -25.71 31.95 -10.78
C PRO A 158 -25.03 32.37 -9.45
N SER A 159 -24.55 31.39 -8.66
CA SER A 159 -23.70 31.57 -7.48
C SER A 159 -22.74 30.38 -7.34
N ILE A 160 -21.73 30.50 -6.51
CA ILE A 160 -20.80 29.42 -6.21
C ILE A 160 -21.57 28.23 -5.63
N ARG A 161 -22.44 28.45 -4.67
CA ARG A 161 -23.29 27.47 -4.02
C ARG A 161 -24.15 26.68 -5.01
N GLU A 162 -24.85 27.37 -5.88
CA GLU A 162 -25.72 26.71 -6.87
C GLU A 162 -24.90 26.02 -7.97
N TYR A 163 -23.77 26.58 -8.35
CA TYR A 163 -22.87 25.94 -9.31
C TYR A 163 -22.38 24.57 -8.82
N PHE A 164 -21.99 24.47 -7.57
CA PHE A 164 -21.56 23.21 -6.98
C PHE A 164 -22.72 22.33 -6.47
N ALA A 165 -23.93 22.87 -6.44
CA ALA A 165 -25.10 22.21 -5.82
C ALA A 165 -24.84 21.80 -4.35
N SER A 166 -24.13 22.66 -3.60
CA SER A 166 -23.70 22.36 -2.23
C SER A 166 -24.84 22.49 -1.20
N GLY A 167 -26.03 22.91 -1.62
CA GLY A 167 -27.24 23.00 -0.77
C GLY A 167 -26.98 23.84 0.47
N GLU A 168 -27.20 23.24 1.63
CA GLU A 168 -26.98 23.89 2.92
C GLU A 168 -25.53 23.78 3.43
N THR A 169 -24.67 23.01 2.74
CA THR A 169 -23.26 22.85 3.14
C THR A 169 -22.49 24.17 3.05
N PRO A 170 -21.76 24.59 4.09
CA PRO A 170 -20.94 25.78 4.07
C PRO A 170 -19.84 25.73 2.99
N VAL A 171 -19.71 26.79 2.21
CA VAL A 171 -18.69 26.94 1.17
C VAL A 171 -17.67 27.96 1.62
N LYS A 172 -16.68 27.54 2.41
CA LYS A 172 -15.63 28.43 2.94
C LYS A 172 -14.34 28.42 2.11
N MET A 173 -14.15 27.40 1.26
CA MET A 173 -12.97 27.27 0.41
C MET A 173 -13.33 26.52 -0.87
N MET A 174 -12.73 26.92 -1.98
CA MET A 174 -12.74 26.15 -3.22
C MET A 174 -11.34 25.62 -3.51
N ALA A 175 -11.27 24.42 -4.04
CA ALA A 175 -10.06 23.86 -4.62
C ALA A 175 -10.21 23.76 -6.13
N MET A 176 -9.12 23.96 -6.87
CA MET A 176 -9.15 23.94 -8.33
C MET A 176 -7.79 23.66 -8.97
N ILE A 177 -7.84 23.09 -10.17
CA ILE A 177 -6.70 22.97 -11.06
C ILE A 177 -7.17 23.07 -12.52
N VAL A 178 -6.35 23.64 -13.39
CA VAL A 178 -6.63 23.69 -14.84
C VAL A 178 -5.87 22.57 -15.53
N ARG A 179 -6.54 21.86 -16.43
CA ARG A 179 -5.97 20.74 -17.19
C ARG A 179 -6.27 20.84 -18.68
N SER A 180 -5.45 20.15 -19.49
CA SER A 180 -5.75 19.86 -20.89
C SER A 180 -6.98 18.93 -21.01
N GLU A 181 -7.56 18.85 -22.21
CA GLU A 181 -8.72 18.01 -22.49
C GLU A 181 -8.47 16.52 -22.20
N ASP A 182 -7.26 16.03 -22.51
CA ASP A 182 -6.83 14.65 -22.24
C ASP A 182 -6.40 14.39 -20.76
N GLY A 183 -6.34 15.43 -19.94
CA GLY A 183 -5.92 15.33 -18.54
C GLY A 183 -4.42 15.12 -18.29
N GLU A 184 -3.61 15.01 -19.35
CA GLU A 184 -2.18 14.71 -19.24
C GLU A 184 -1.35 15.92 -18.77
N THR A 185 -1.81 17.13 -19.05
CA THR A 185 -1.12 18.36 -18.65
C THR A 185 -1.96 19.20 -17.73
N LYS A 186 -1.40 19.60 -16.59
CA LYS A 186 -2.04 20.47 -15.59
C LYS A 186 -1.26 21.76 -15.37
N SER A 187 -1.99 22.80 -14.96
CA SER A 187 -1.46 24.14 -14.71
C SER A 187 -0.42 24.22 -13.60
N HIS A 188 -0.48 23.31 -12.63
CA HIS A 188 0.42 23.29 -11.48
C HIS A 188 0.51 21.86 -10.89
N PRO A 189 1.64 21.43 -10.30
CA PRO A 189 1.74 20.12 -9.67
C PRO A 189 0.79 19.92 -8.49
N ASN A 190 0.50 20.99 -7.74
CA ASN A 190 -0.37 20.97 -6.57
C ASN A 190 -1.70 21.66 -6.86
N ASP A 191 -2.75 21.23 -6.16
CA ASP A 191 -4.06 21.86 -6.17
C ASP A 191 -3.98 23.31 -5.70
N GLN A 192 -4.86 24.15 -6.22
CA GLN A 192 -4.93 25.57 -5.90
C GLN A 192 -6.18 25.85 -5.10
N PHE A 193 -6.06 26.63 -4.05
CA PHE A 193 -7.14 26.89 -3.12
C PHE A 193 -7.52 28.39 -3.12
N CYS A 194 -8.79 28.65 -2.88
CA CYS A 194 -9.31 30.01 -2.75
C CYS A 194 -10.32 30.09 -1.61
N THR A 195 -10.09 31.00 -0.66
CA THR A 195 -11.05 31.28 0.42
C THR A 195 -12.33 31.88 -0.15
N VAL A 196 -13.47 31.40 0.33
CA VAL A 196 -14.83 31.88 -0.01
C VAL A 196 -15.49 32.39 1.28
N THR A 197 -16.14 33.52 1.23
CA THR A 197 -16.98 33.99 2.32
C THR A 197 -18.36 33.34 2.24
N ASP A 198 -18.81 32.74 3.34
CA ASP A 198 -20.15 32.19 3.46
C ASP A 198 -20.79 32.69 4.76
N ASN A 199 -21.75 33.59 4.63
CA ASN A 199 -22.39 34.25 5.76
C ASN A 199 -23.58 33.45 6.33
N ARG A 200 -23.92 32.28 5.74
CA ARG A 200 -25.10 31.51 6.19
C ARG A 200 -24.87 30.72 7.46
N TYR A 201 -23.62 30.45 7.78
CA TYR A 201 -23.26 29.51 8.84
C TYR A 201 -22.25 30.10 9.82
N ASP A 202 -22.70 31.04 10.62
CA ASP A 202 -22.39 30.94 12.03
C ASP A 202 -23.45 29.99 12.63
N PHE A 203 -23.21 28.66 12.54
CA PHE A 203 -23.74 27.85 13.62
C PHE A 203 -23.18 28.50 14.88
N GLU A 204 -24.08 29.00 15.74
CA GLU A 204 -23.73 29.07 17.17
C GLU A 204 -23.44 27.62 17.57
N ASP A 205 -22.25 27.15 17.19
CA ASP A 205 -21.73 25.90 17.64
C ASP A 205 -21.75 25.99 19.14
N PHE A 206 -22.64 25.21 19.74
CA PHE A 206 -22.72 25.11 21.18
C PHE A 206 -21.32 24.73 21.67
N THR A 207 -20.60 25.70 22.19
CA THR A 207 -19.38 25.48 22.96
C THR A 207 -19.83 25.38 24.40
N PRO A 208 -19.41 24.37 25.18
CA PRO A 208 -19.80 24.30 26.57
C PRO A 208 -19.28 25.55 27.27
N ASP A 209 -20.16 26.26 27.95
CA ASP A 209 -19.79 27.42 28.78
C ASP A 209 -18.71 27.05 29.81
N GLU A 210 -18.67 25.77 30.22
CA GLU A 210 -17.72 25.24 31.18
C GLU A 210 -17.47 23.74 30.98
N ILE A 211 -16.20 23.34 30.93
CA ILE A 211 -15.81 21.91 30.86
C ILE A 211 -16.07 21.25 32.22
N VAL A 212 -16.81 20.17 32.22
CA VAL A 212 -17.01 19.35 33.42
C VAL A 212 -15.78 18.43 33.64
N TYR A 213 -15.16 18.59 34.79
CA TYR A 213 -14.03 17.75 35.19
C TYR A 213 -14.52 16.66 36.15
N GLU A 214 -14.40 15.41 35.70
CA GLU A 214 -14.82 14.25 36.49
C GLU A 214 -13.91 13.06 36.21
N ALA A 215 -13.54 12.30 37.22
CA ALA A 215 -12.70 11.12 37.05
C ALA A 215 -13.43 10.03 36.31
N LEU A 216 -12.69 9.32 35.41
CA LEU A 216 -13.18 8.14 34.71
C LEU A 216 -13.66 7.08 35.71
N PRO A 217 -14.85 6.49 35.58
CA PRO A 217 -15.32 5.43 36.45
C PRO A 217 -14.34 4.24 36.49
N SER A 218 -14.20 3.63 37.66
CA SER A 218 -13.30 2.49 37.84
C SER A 218 -13.73 1.30 37.00
N GLY A 219 -12.79 0.69 36.26
CA GLY A 219 -13.03 -0.47 35.41
C GLY A 219 -13.48 -0.13 34.00
N VAL A 220 -13.58 1.17 33.62
CA VAL A 220 -13.85 1.63 32.28
C VAL A 220 -12.53 1.83 31.52
N GLU A 221 -12.45 1.34 30.30
CA GLU A 221 -11.28 1.42 29.44
C GLU A 221 -11.43 2.47 28.33
N TYR A 222 -10.34 2.81 27.65
CA TYR A 222 -10.39 3.65 26.45
C TYR A 222 -11.19 2.95 25.35
N GLY A 223 -11.98 3.71 24.58
CA GLY A 223 -12.85 3.23 23.52
C GLY A 223 -14.29 3.02 23.98
N ILE A 224 -14.93 1.98 23.48
CA ILE A 224 -16.35 1.70 23.60
C ILE A 224 -16.59 0.68 24.73
N ASN A 225 -17.31 1.08 25.77
CA ASN A 225 -17.64 0.20 26.91
C ASN A 225 -19.16 -0.01 26.97
N ILE A 226 -19.64 -1.20 26.57
CA ILE A 226 -21.05 -1.57 26.64
C ILE A 226 -21.40 -1.91 28.10
N ASN A 227 -22.41 -1.22 28.63
CA ASN A 227 -22.88 -1.43 30.02
C ASN A 227 -24.12 -2.32 30.03
N GLY A 228 -24.33 -3.06 31.11
CA GLY A 228 -25.46 -3.98 31.26
C GLY A 228 -26.82 -3.34 31.48
N ASP A 229 -26.93 -2.00 31.46
CA ASP A 229 -28.11 -1.19 31.74
C ASP A 229 -28.62 -0.43 30.50
N ASN A 230 -28.36 -0.93 29.32
CA ASN A 230 -28.71 -0.27 28.03
C ASN A 230 -28.02 1.09 27.87
N SER A 231 -26.80 1.20 28.35
CA SER A 231 -25.96 2.37 28.13
C SER A 231 -24.58 1.98 27.57
N VAL A 232 -23.89 2.95 26.99
CA VAL A 232 -22.49 2.83 26.56
C VAL A 232 -21.67 3.94 27.17
N THR A 233 -20.50 3.62 27.70
CA THR A 233 -19.52 4.62 28.10
C THR A 233 -18.44 4.73 27.04
N LEU A 234 -18.32 5.89 26.44
CA LEU A 234 -17.37 6.22 25.38
C LEU A 234 -16.21 7.02 25.97
N VAL A 235 -14.98 6.59 25.68
CA VAL A 235 -13.77 7.16 26.28
C VAL A 235 -12.70 7.40 25.22
N LEU A 236 -12.34 8.65 25.03
CA LEU A 236 -11.30 9.06 24.08
C LEU A 236 -10.06 9.56 24.81
N TYR A 237 -8.92 8.90 24.61
CA TYR A 237 -7.64 9.47 25.07
C TYR A 237 -7.26 10.66 24.20
N ASP A 238 -7.01 11.80 24.84
CA ASP A 238 -6.67 13.05 24.18
C ASP A 238 -5.61 13.82 24.99
N GLN A 239 -4.36 13.56 24.66
CA GLN A 239 -3.21 14.26 25.24
C GLN A 239 -2.03 14.20 24.27
N ASP A 240 -1.51 15.35 23.87
CA ASP A 240 -0.34 15.44 23.01
C ASP A 240 0.98 15.14 23.75
N LYS A 241 2.12 15.14 23.05
CA LYS A 241 3.47 14.94 23.65
C LYS A 241 3.82 15.96 24.73
N ASN A 242 3.17 17.12 24.73
CA ASN A 242 3.42 18.20 25.69
C ASN A 242 2.41 18.20 26.85
N GLY A 243 1.45 17.26 26.83
CA GLY A 243 0.39 17.17 27.81
C GLY A 243 -0.80 18.09 27.54
N ALA A 244 -0.86 18.75 26.35
CA ALA A 244 -2.01 19.51 25.92
C ALA A 244 -3.11 18.58 25.38
N CYS A 245 -4.36 19.07 25.41
CA CYS A 245 -5.53 18.40 24.86
C CYS A 245 -6.37 19.42 24.08
N HIS A 246 -7.35 18.93 23.34
CA HIS A 246 -8.36 19.79 22.71
C HIS A 246 -9.18 20.55 23.77
N ASP A 247 -9.80 21.65 23.34
CA ASP A 247 -10.53 22.54 24.26
C ASP A 247 -11.80 21.89 24.79
N TYR A 248 -12.47 21.07 23.96
CA TYR A 248 -13.66 20.29 24.32
C TYR A 248 -13.76 19.04 23.44
N CYS A 249 -14.59 18.11 23.87
CA CYS A 249 -14.99 16.95 23.07
C CYS A 249 -16.50 16.73 23.17
N TYR A 250 -17.14 16.48 22.02
CA TYR A 250 -18.52 16.02 21.92
C TYR A 250 -18.57 14.64 21.29
N VAL A 251 -19.54 13.84 21.70
CA VAL A 251 -19.98 12.68 20.94
C VAL A 251 -21.25 13.01 20.17
N VAL A 252 -21.23 12.73 18.87
CA VAL A 252 -22.37 12.88 17.96
C VAL A 252 -22.68 11.55 17.29
N GLY A 253 -23.93 11.23 17.11
CA GLY A 253 -24.31 9.93 16.56
C GLY A 253 -25.81 9.80 16.29
N ASP A 254 -26.24 8.57 15.97
CA ASP A 254 -27.62 8.25 15.59
C ASP A 254 -28.65 8.67 16.67
N TRP A 255 -28.27 8.76 17.94
CA TRP A 255 -29.15 9.13 19.07
C TRP A 255 -29.36 10.62 19.26
N ASN A 256 -28.54 11.49 18.67
CA ASN A 256 -28.64 12.95 18.82
C ASN A 256 -28.64 13.70 17.49
N GLY A 257 -28.96 12.98 16.39
CA GLY A 257 -29.07 13.59 15.05
C GLY A 257 -27.77 14.13 14.50
N TRP A 258 -26.59 13.67 15.01
CA TRP A 258 -25.25 14.09 14.60
C TRP A 258 -24.90 15.56 14.91
N GLU A 259 -25.65 16.15 15.86
CA GLU A 259 -25.48 17.53 16.28
C GLU A 259 -24.79 17.61 17.66
N ARG A 260 -24.07 18.72 17.87
CA ARG A 260 -23.54 19.04 19.20
C ARG A 260 -24.68 19.54 20.08
N VAL A 261 -25.11 18.69 20.99
CA VAL A 261 -26.10 18.98 22.00
C VAL A 261 -25.48 18.89 23.42
N PRO A 262 -26.03 19.55 24.42
CA PRO A 262 -25.46 19.52 25.78
C PRO A 262 -25.20 18.12 26.31
N GLU A 263 -26.07 17.18 25.99
CA GLU A 263 -25.99 15.78 26.44
C GLU A 263 -24.85 15.01 25.78
N GLY A 264 -24.34 15.49 24.62
CA GLY A 264 -23.18 14.94 23.92
C GLY A 264 -21.84 15.49 24.44
N ALA A 265 -21.85 16.53 25.27
CA ALA A 265 -20.64 17.11 25.82
C ALA A 265 -19.93 16.11 26.74
N MET A 266 -18.64 15.86 26.49
CA MET A 266 -17.86 14.87 27.25
C MET A 266 -17.19 15.53 28.44
N LYS A 267 -17.06 14.78 29.51
CA LYS A 267 -16.34 15.14 30.74
C LYS A 267 -14.84 14.90 30.55
N ARG A 268 -14.01 15.71 31.19
CA ARG A 268 -12.55 15.58 31.16
C ARG A 268 -11.99 14.96 32.42
N ASP A 269 -11.29 13.82 32.30
CA ASP A 269 -10.39 13.32 33.35
C ASP A 269 -8.94 13.73 33.01
N LYS A 270 -8.40 14.69 33.78
CA LYS A 270 -7.03 15.16 33.63
C LYS A 270 -5.97 14.12 33.99
N SER A 271 -6.31 13.22 34.93
CA SER A 271 -5.37 12.20 35.41
C SER A 271 -5.24 11.03 34.46
N ALA A 272 -6.36 10.62 33.83
CA ALA A 272 -6.40 9.59 32.79
C ALA A 272 -6.07 10.17 31.40
N GLY A 273 -6.04 11.50 31.24
CA GLY A 273 -5.76 12.14 29.97
C GLY A 273 -6.86 11.92 28.93
N CYS A 274 -8.12 11.75 29.31
CA CYS A 274 -9.20 11.36 28.42
C CYS A 274 -10.45 12.24 28.55
N TRP A 275 -11.26 12.19 27.51
CA TRP A 275 -12.66 12.61 27.53
C TRP A 275 -13.55 11.39 27.67
N TRP A 276 -14.67 11.51 28.40
CA TRP A 276 -15.60 10.41 28.55
C TRP A 276 -17.04 10.89 28.77
N THR A 277 -17.98 10.08 28.31
CA THR A 277 -19.42 10.28 28.60
C THR A 277 -20.14 8.95 28.59
N THR A 278 -21.32 8.87 29.21
CA THR A 278 -22.21 7.71 29.15
C THR A 278 -23.49 8.11 28.43
N VAL A 279 -23.78 7.42 27.34
CA VAL A 279 -25.06 7.54 26.60
C VAL A 279 -25.98 6.43 27.07
N SER A 280 -27.17 6.81 27.52
CA SER A 280 -28.17 5.89 28.10
C SER A 280 -29.45 5.82 27.28
N GLY A 281 -30.27 4.79 27.53
CA GLY A 281 -31.56 4.63 26.85
C GLY A 281 -31.45 4.09 25.45
N LEU A 282 -30.40 3.33 25.15
CA LEU A 282 -30.16 2.70 23.89
C LEU A 282 -30.93 1.37 23.79
N ASP A 283 -31.44 1.06 22.58
CA ASP A 283 -32.19 -0.17 22.36
C ASP A 283 -31.22 -1.36 22.18
N PRO A 284 -31.42 -2.47 22.90
CA PRO A 284 -30.71 -3.72 22.67
C PRO A 284 -30.88 -4.20 21.21
N GLY A 285 -29.85 -4.80 20.64
CA GLY A 285 -29.88 -5.32 19.26
C GLY A 285 -29.86 -4.25 18.16
N THR A 286 -29.74 -2.98 18.53
CA THR A 286 -29.54 -1.88 17.57
C THR A 286 -28.06 -1.55 17.44
N GLU A 287 -27.63 -1.39 16.20
CA GLU A 287 -26.31 -0.83 15.88
C GLU A 287 -26.39 0.69 15.84
N TYR A 288 -25.60 1.33 16.66
CA TYR A 288 -25.48 2.79 16.77
C TYR A 288 -24.16 3.26 16.18
N ARG A 289 -24.22 4.32 15.36
CA ARG A 289 -23.06 4.95 14.69
C ARG A 289 -22.75 6.28 15.36
N PHE A 290 -21.48 6.62 15.46
CA PHE A 290 -21.05 7.85 16.15
C PHE A 290 -19.68 8.33 15.70
N GLN A 291 -19.38 9.59 16.04
CA GLN A 291 -18.06 10.22 15.93
C GLN A 291 -17.80 11.10 17.12
N TYR A 292 -16.53 11.42 17.35
CA TYR A 292 -16.11 12.48 18.24
C TYR A 292 -15.91 13.78 17.45
N ARG A 293 -16.27 14.90 18.08
CA ARG A 293 -16.00 16.26 17.60
C ARG A 293 -15.10 16.95 18.62
N LEU A 294 -13.85 17.22 18.26
CA LEU A 294 -12.82 17.81 19.10
C LEU A 294 -12.63 19.28 18.75
N GLY A 295 -12.80 20.17 19.71
CA GLY A 295 -12.57 21.60 19.51
C GLY A 295 -11.10 21.94 19.44
N THR A 296 -10.76 22.85 18.54
CA THR A 296 -9.40 23.35 18.35
C THR A 296 -9.27 24.80 18.83
N PRO A 297 -8.04 25.28 19.09
CA PRO A 297 -7.83 26.67 19.50
C PRO A 297 -8.31 27.73 18.50
N SER A 298 -8.48 27.34 17.24
CA SER A 298 -9.01 28.22 16.17
C SER A 298 -10.54 28.35 16.20
N GLY A 299 -11.23 27.58 17.07
CA GLY A 299 -12.69 27.53 17.12
C GLY A 299 -13.32 26.56 16.12
N SER A 300 -12.54 25.96 15.21
CA SER A 300 -12.96 24.84 14.38
C SER A 300 -12.98 23.53 15.18
N ASP A 301 -13.74 22.55 14.75
CA ASP A 301 -13.67 21.21 15.31
C ASP A 301 -13.19 20.19 14.27
N ILE A 302 -12.53 19.15 14.76
CA ILE A 302 -12.18 17.98 13.98
C ILE A 302 -13.17 16.85 14.32
N ARG A 303 -13.55 16.08 13.29
CA ARG A 303 -14.34 14.86 13.45
C ARG A 303 -13.47 13.64 13.27
N ILE A 304 -13.58 12.71 14.21
CA ILE A 304 -12.86 11.45 14.17
C ILE A 304 -13.76 10.30 14.58
N SER A 305 -13.48 9.11 14.02
CA SER A 305 -14.01 7.85 14.51
C SER A 305 -13.34 7.46 15.85
N ASP A 306 -13.90 6.51 16.56
CA ASP A 306 -13.27 5.93 17.74
C ASP A 306 -12.08 5.05 17.34
N PRO A 307 -10.89 5.25 17.90
CA PRO A 307 -9.71 4.47 17.55
C PRO A 307 -9.78 2.97 17.89
N TYR A 308 -10.69 2.58 18.77
CA TYR A 308 -10.88 1.20 19.23
C TYR A 308 -12.14 0.55 18.66
N THR A 309 -12.78 1.19 17.67
CA THR A 309 -13.99 0.66 17.06
C THR A 309 -13.74 -0.64 16.31
N GLU A 310 -14.70 -1.56 16.40
CA GLU A 310 -14.72 -2.82 15.67
C GLU A 310 -15.52 -2.74 14.36
N ILE A 311 -16.24 -1.63 14.14
CA ILE A 311 -17.06 -1.38 12.95
C ILE A 311 -16.76 0.02 12.46
N VAL A 312 -16.39 0.14 11.20
CA VAL A 312 -16.10 1.41 10.54
C VAL A 312 -17.05 1.57 9.35
N TYR A 313 -17.62 2.75 9.19
CA TYR A 313 -18.30 3.18 7.98
C TYR A 313 -17.46 4.21 7.26
N ASP A 314 -17.33 4.07 5.94
CA ASP A 314 -16.54 4.95 5.08
C ASP A 314 -17.47 5.72 4.13
N GLN A 315 -17.46 7.04 4.24
CA GLN A 315 -18.29 7.94 3.44
C GLN A 315 -18.10 7.76 1.93
N TRP A 316 -16.89 7.41 1.50
CA TRP A 316 -16.52 7.40 0.08
C TRP A 316 -16.67 6.03 -0.56
N ASN A 317 -16.41 4.95 0.19
CA ASN A 317 -16.21 3.62 -0.37
C ASN A 317 -17.37 2.66 -0.07
N ASP A 318 -18.09 2.81 1.03
CA ASP A 318 -19.17 1.89 1.43
C ASP A 318 -20.32 1.83 0.42
N GLN A 319 -20.57 2.92 -0.30
CA GLN A 319 -21.60 2.99 -1.35
C GLN A 319 -21.39 1.99 -2.50
N TYR A 320 -20.20 1.41 -2.63
CA TYR A 320 -19.86 0.41 -3.65
C TYR A 320 -19.93 -1.02 -3.12
N LEU A 321 -20.25 -1.21 -1.85
CA LEU A 321 -20.38 -2.52 -1.20
C LEU A 321 -21.83 -2.91 -1.04
N GLU A 322 -22.15 -4.16 -1.41
CA GLU A 322 -23.50 -4.70 -1.19
C GLU A 322 -23.69 -5.10 0.29
N GLY A 323 -24.87 -4.83 0.83
CA GLY A 323 -25.23 -5.23 2.20
C GLY A 323 -24.72 -4.33 3.31
N VAL A 324 -23.90 -3.34 3.01
CA VAL A 324 -23.48 -2.32 3.98
C VAL A 324 -24.61 -1.30 4.17
N ARG A 325 -24.88 -0.95 5.42
CA ARG A 325 -25.89 0.05 5.77
C ARG A 325 -25.47 1.41 5.21
N GLU A 326 -26.45 2.18 4.68
CA GLU A 326 -26.21 3.51 4.12
C GLU A 326 -25.48 4.43 5.12
N PHE A 327 -24.51 5.21 4.59
CA PHE A 327 -23.73 6.14 5.40
C PHE A 327 -24.65 7.18 6.06
N PRO A 328 -24.47 7.52 7.35
CA PRO A 328 -25.41 8.38 8.05
C PRO A 328 -25.39 9.83 7.56
N GLU A 329 -26.56 10.41 7.34
CA GLU A 329 -26.70 11.84 7.08
C GLU A 329 -26.21 12.65 8.30
N GLY A 330 -25.41 13.67 8.08
CA GLY A 330 -24.81 14.48 9.16
C GLY A 330 -23.46 13.98 9.68
N ALA A 331 -23.04 12.75 9.33
CA ALA A 331 -21.71 12.26 9.57
C ALA A 331 -20.74 12.62 8.43
N LYS A 332 -19.43 12.47 8.67
CA LYS A 332 -18.38 12.73 7.66
C LYS A 332 -17.20 11.78 7.84
N ALA A 333 -16.51 11.50 6.72
CA ALA A 333 -15.29 10.70 6.69
C ALA A 333 -15.50 9.27 7.25
N LEU A 334 -14.75 8.85 8.25
CA LEU A 334 -14.87 7.53 8.86
C LEU A 334 -15.72 7.61 10.13
N VAL A 335 -16.66 6.70 10.28
CA VAL A 335 -17.63 6.65 11.37
C VAL A 335 -17.51 5.34 12.12
N SER A 336 -17.51 5.42 13.43
CA SER A 336 -17.54 4.24 14.31
C SER A 336 -18.95 3.74 14.55
N ALA A 337 -19.08 2.43 14.80
CA ALA A 337 -20.31 1.87 15.28
C ALA A 337 -20.11 0.83 16.38
N PHE A 338 -21.16 0.60 17.14
CA PHE A 338 -21.25 -0.49 18.12
C PHE A 338 -22.67 -1.07 18.17
N CYS A 339 -22.76 -2.35 18.50
CA CYS A 339 -24.04 -3.00 18.83
C CYS A 339 -24.13 -3.20 20.35
N MET A 340 -25.30 -2.88 20.91
CA MET A 340 -25.53 -3.06 22.35
C MET A 340 -25.56 -4.52 22.77
N GLU A 341 -26.12 -5.38 21.94
CA GLU A 341 -26.10 -6.83 22.11
C GLU A 341 -25.71 -7.47 20.78
N ARG A 342 -24.70 -8.32 20.81
CA ARG A 342 -24.30 -9.14 19.67
C ARG A 342 -24.46 -10.61 20.05
N PRO A 343 -25.04 -11.45 19.18
CA PRO A 343 -25.00 -12.89 19.38
C PRO A 343 -23.54 -13.36 19.43
N GLU A 344 -23.22 -14.19 20.43
CA GLU A 344 -21.91 -14.87 20.44
C GLU A 344 -21.83 -15.85 19.26
N TYR A 345 -20.70 -15.87 18.57
CA TYR A 345 -20.45 -16.88 17.54
C TYR A 345 -20.26 -18.25 18.17
N SER A 346 -20.93 -19.25 17.66
CA SER A 346 -20.84 -20.62 18.16
C SER A 346 -19.78 -21.40 17.40
N TRP A 347 -18.55 -21.40 17.91
CA TRP A 347 -17.43 -22.12 17.35
C TRP A 347 -17.70 -23.63 17.34
N LYS A 348 -17.45 -24.27 16.18
CA LYS A 348 -17.59 -25.73 16.00
C LYS A 348 -16.27 -26.45 16.25
N ASN A 349 -15.17 -25.75 16.01
CA ASN A 349 -13.80 -26.30 16.06
C ASN A 349 -12.90 -25.57 17.08
N ASP A 350 -13.48 -25.13 18.18
CA ASP A 350 -12.83 -24.36 19.26
C ASP A 350 -11.61 -25.06 19.90
N SER A 351 -11.47 -26.35 19.74
CA SER A 351 -10.35 -27.14 20.24
C SER A 351 -9.18 -27.27 19.24
N PHE A 352 -9.25 -26.60 18.10
CA PHE A 352 -8.17 -26.65 17.10
C PHE A 352 -6.85 -26.16 17.70
N LYS A 353 -5.75 -26.79 17.32
CA LYS A 353 -4.39 -26.37 17.66
C LYS A 353 -3.44 -26.74 16.54
N ILE A 354 -2.42 -25.93 16.35
CA ILE A 354 -1.30 -26.25 15.46
C ILE A 354 -0.53 -27.43 16.02
N GLU A 355 -0.44 -28.52 15.26
CA GLU A 355 0.25 -29.76 15.70
C GLU A 355 1.77 -29.54 15.85
N ASP A 356 2.41 -28.92 14.86
CA ASP A 356 3.84 -28.57 14.91
C ASP A 356 4.11 -27.20 14.26
N LYS A 357 4.47 -26.21 15.08
CA LYS A 357 4.84 -24.87 14.62
C LYS A 357 6.10 -24.84 13.74
N ASN A 358 6.94 -25.89 13.78
CA ASN A 358 8.17 -25.97 13.00
C ASN A 358 7.96 -26.67 11.65
N ASP A 359 6.76 -27.22 11.39
CA ASP A 359 6.40 -27.89 10.15
C ASP A 359 5.22 -27.23 9.41
N LEU A 360 5.04 -25.91 9.58
CA LEU A 360 4.01 -25.16 8.89
C LEU A 360 4.28 -25.11 7.39
N VAL A 361 3.23 -25.37 6.63
CA VAL A 361 3.15 -25.05 5.20
C VAL A 361 2.08 -23.99 5.02
N ILE A 362 2.53 -22.77 4.95
CA ILE A 362 1.71 -21.56 4.93
C ILE A 362 1.34 -21.24 3.49
N TYR A 363 0.09 -20.90 3.25
CA TYR A 363 -0.40 -20.37 1.99
C TYR A 363 -0.72 -18.88 2.17
N GLU A 364 0.12 -18.03 1.64
CA GLU A 364 -0.09 -16.57 1.65
C GLU A 364 -1.22 -16.24 0.65
N LEU A 365 -2.24 -15.53 1.11
CA LEU A 365 -3.50 -15.36 0.40
C LEU A 365 -3.98 -13.91 0.45
N LEU A 366 -4.15 -13.30 -0.73
CA LEU A 366 -4.82 -12.02 -0.92
C LEU A 366 -6.28 -12.27 -1.33
N LEU A 367 -7.23 -11.97 -0.45
CA LEU A 367 -8.67 -12.19 -0.70
C LEU A 367 -9.15 -11.52 -2.00
N ARG A 368 -8.70 -10.29 -2.26
CA ARG A 368 -9.04 -9.50 -3.46
C ARG A 368 -8.77 -10.25 -4.78
N ASP A 369 -7.67 -11.00 -4.85
CA ASP A 369 -7.18 -11.63 -6.10
C ASP A 369 -7.28 -13.17 -6.07
N PHE A 370 -7.88 -13.76 -5.02
CA PHE A 370 -7.94 -15.21 -4.86
C PHE A 370 -9.17 -15.85 -5.50
N SER A 371 -10.29 -15.14 -5.52
CA SER A 371 -11.55 -15.61 -6.09
C SER A 371 -12.22 -14.52 -6.93
N GLU A 372 -13.17 -14.91 -7.78
CA GLU A 372 -13.96 -13.95 -8.59
C GLU A 372 -14.85 -13.04 -7.73
N THR A 373 -15.26 -13.50 -6.55
CA THR A 373 -16.08 -12.70 -5.62
C THR A 373 -15.24 -11.75 -4.77
N ARG A 374 -13.91 -11.97 -4.68
CA ARG A 374 -12.93 -11.12 -4.00
C ARG A 374 -13.16 -10.97 -2.49
N ASP A 375 -13.75 -11.97 -1.86
CA ASP A 375 -14.21 -11.97 -0.49
C ASP A 375 -13.97 -13.30 0.23
N LEU A 376 -14.32 -13.35 1.51
CA LEU A 376 -14.22 -14.55 2.33
C LEU A 376 -15.11 -15.70 1.83
N ALA A 377 -16.28 -15.39 1.24
CA ALA A 377 -17.15 -16.43 0.71
C ALA A 377 -16.50 -17.17 -0.46
N GLY A 378 -15.84 -16.43 -1.35
CA GLY A 378 -15.07 -17.00 -2.44
C GLY A 378 -13.84 -17.78 -1.97
N ALA A 379 -13.13 -17.27 -0.98
CA ALA A 379 -12.00 -17.98 -0.37
C ALA A 379 -12.47 -19.28 0.32
N LYS A 380 -13.57 -19.24 1.08
CA LYS A 380 -14.20 -20.41 1.71
C LYS A 380 -14.58 -21.47 0.68
N ALA A 381 -15.11 -21.08 -0.48
CA ALA A 381 -15.43 -22.01 -1.56
C ALA A 381 -14.20 -22.77 -2.13
N GLN A 382 -13.01 -22.24 -1.92
CA GLN A 382 -11.74 -22.85 -2.38
C GLN A 382 -11.01 -23.66 -1.29
N LEU A 383 -11.55 -23.80 -0.08
CA LEU A 383 -10.88 -24.51 1.01
C LEU A 383 -10.65 -26.00 0.70
N ASP A 384 -11.51 -26.64 -0.07
CA ASP A 384 -11.29 -28.03 -0.51
C ASP A 384 -10.08 -28.15 -1.45
N TYR A 385 -9.85 -27.15 -2.31
CA TYR A 385 -8.67 -27.06 -3.16
C TYR A 385 -7.38 -26.94 -2.33
N LEU A 386 -7.38 -26.08 -1.33
CA LEU A 386 -6.24 -25.88 -0.43
C LEU A 386 -5.98 -27.08 0.47
N GLN A 387 -7.03 -27.72 0.99
CA GLN A 387 -6.91 -28.96 1.77
C GLN A 387 -6.34 -30.11 0.95
N GLN A 388 -6.78 -30.26 -0.33
CA GLN A 388 -6.26 -31.27 -1.25
C GLN A 388 -4.80 -30.99 -1.63
N LEU A 389 -4.41 -29.73 -1.74
CA LEU A 389 -3.02 -29.32 -1.93
C LEU A 389 -2.15 -29.82 -0.77
N GLY A 390 -2.66 -29.77 0.46
CA GLY A 390 -1.99 -30.32 1.64
C GLY A 390 -1.30 -29.25 2.50
N ILE A 391 -1.70 -27.98 2.40
CA ILE A 391 -1.25 -26.94 3.33
C ILE A 391 -1.86 -27.16 4.72
N ASN A 392 -1.26 -26.57 5.75
CA ASN A 392 -1.76 -26.60 7.13
C ASN A 392 -1.86 -25.22 7.79
N ALA A 393 -1.58 -24.15 7.04
CA ALA A 393 -1.85 -22.78 7.47
C ALA A 393 -2.19 -21.88 6.27
N ILE A 394 -3.04 -20.90 6.49
CA ILE A 394 -3.30 -19.77 5.59
C ILE A 394 -2.78 -18.52 6.28
N GLU A 395 -2.03 -17.69 5.57
CA GLU A 395 -1.68 -16.34 5.98
C GLU A 395 -2.51 -15.37 5.13
N LEU A 396 -3.50 -14.74 5.75
CA LEU A 396 -4.28 -13.69 5.09
C LEU A 396 -3.44 -12.42 5.02
N MET A 397 -3.21 -11.89 3.82
CA MET A 397 -2.69 -10.54 3.66
C MET A 397 -3.57 -9.55 4.42
N PRO A 398 -3.10 -8.34 4.76
CA PRO A 398 -3.74 -7.51 5.77
C PRO A 398 -5.25 -7.34 5.57
N VAL A 399 -6.00 -7.64 6.61
CA VAL A 399 -7.47 -7.58 6.66
C VAL A 399 -8.00 -6.60 7.71
N GLN A 400 -7.13 -5.91 8.45
CA GLN A 400 -7.55 -4.79 9.30
C GLN A 400 -8.06 -3.65 8.41
N GLU A 401 -9.05 -2.89 8.89
CA GLU A 401 -9.71 -1.84 8.09
C GLU A 401 -8.70 -0.91 7.44
N PHE A 402 -8.76 -0.81 6.11
CA PHE A 402 -7.85 -0.04 5.28
C PHE A 402 -8.59 1.00 4.43
N ASP A 403 -7.86 1.94 3.82
CA ASP A 403 -8.44 2.94 2.93
C ASP A 403 -8.84 2.33 1.59
N GLY A 404 -10.12 2.47 1.22
CA GLY A 404 -10.70 1.96 -0.02
C GLY A 404 -11.20 0.51 0.09
N ASN A 405 -11.77 -0.04 -0.99
CA ASN A 405 -12.33 -1.39 -1.02
C ASN A 405 -11.46 -2.41 -1.74
N LEU A 406 -10.45 -1.96 -2.51
CA LEU A 406 -9.59 -2.80 -3.34
C LEU A 406 -8.12 -2.51 -3.03
N SER A 407 -7.58 -3.15 -2.01
CA SER A 407 -6.22 -2.94 -1.54
C SER A 407 -5.49 -4.25 -1.29
N TRP A 408 -4.18 -4.19 -1.14
CA TRP A 408 -3.39 -5.25 -0.50
C TRP A 408 -3.55 -5.23 1.03
N GLY A 409 -4.10 -4.13 1.60
CA GLY A 409 -4.32 -3.95 3.03
C GLY A 409 -3.17 -3.27 3.78
N TYR A 410 -2.05 -2.93 3.12
CA TYR A 410 -0.91 -2.24 3.77
C TYR A 410 -1.12 -0.73 3.95
N ASN A 411 -2.36 -0.28 3.89
CA ASN A 411 -2.80 1.09 4.17
C ASN A 411 -3.89 1.13 5.25
N PRO A 412 -3.64 0.55 6.45
CA PRO A 412 -4.65 0.46 7.50
C PRO A 412 -4.97 1.84 8.09
N ASN A 413 -6.20 1.99 8.56
CA ASN A 413 -6.66 3.17 9.29
C ASN A 413 -7.19 2.84 10.70
N HIS A 414 -7.64 1.61 10.95
CA HIS A 414 -8.05 1.10 12.27
C HIS A 414 -7.46 -0.29 12.54
N TYR A 415 -7.21 -0.61 13.81
CA TYR A 415 -6.59 -1.87 14.21
C TYR A 415 -7.55 -2.90 14.83
N PHE A 416 -8.77 -2.50 15.19
CA PHE A 416 -9.75 -3.38 15.82
C PHE A 416 -10.88 -3.79 14.87
N ALA A 417 -11.13 -3.03 13.83
CA ALA A 417 -12.05 -3.41 12.75
C ALA A 417 -11.35 -4.29 11.72
N LEU A 418 -12.02 -5.34 11.23
CA LEU A 418 -11.65 -6.06 10.03
C LEU A 418 -12.41 -5.49 8.85
N ASP A 419 -11.77 -5.45 7.67
CA ASP A 419 -12.30 -4.75 6.52
C ASP A 419 -13.54 -5.42 5.95
N LYS A 420 -14.61 -4.63 5.86
CA LYS A 420 -15.92 -5.07 5.41
C LYS A 420 -16.02 -5.38 3.92
N ALA A 421 -15.04 -4.92 3.12
CA ALA A 421 -14.96 -5.27 1.71
C ALA A 421 -14.72 -6.78 1.51
N TYR A 422 -14.16 -7.45 2.50
CA TYR A 422 -13.93 -8.89 2.47
C TYR A 422 -15.03 -9.71 3.13
N GLY A 423 -15.85 -9.09 3.98
CA GLY A 423 -16.98 -9.74 4.62
C GLY A 423 -17.31 -9.17 6.01
N THR A 424 -18.37 -9.68 6.59
CA THR A 424 -18.81 -9.35 7.94
C THR A 424 -17.93 -10.03 8.99
N ARG A 425 -18.00 -9.55 10.23
CA ARG A 425 -17.36 -10.16 11.41
C ARG A 425 -17.69 -11.64 11.55
N GLU A 426 -18.95 -12.02 11.32
CA GLU A 426 -19.43 -13.40 11.38
C GLU A 426 -18.82 -14.24 10.26
N GLU A 427 -18.67 -13.70 9.05
CA GLU A 427 -18.05 -14.39 7.91
C GLU A 427 -16.54 -14.62 8.14
N TYR A 428 -15.83 -13.69 8.78
CA TYR A 428 -14.46 -13.92 9.21
C TYR A 428 -14.37 -15.09 10.20
N LYS A 429 -15.22 -15.12 11.23
CA LYS A 429 -15.26 -16.23 12.20
C LYS A 429 -15.64 -17.56 11.54
N GLU A 430 -16.63 -17.53 10.64
CA GLU A 430 -17.02 -18.73 9.90
C GLU A 430 -15.89 -19.25 9.01
N PHE A 431 -15.17 -18.39 8.34
CA PHE A 431 -14.01 -18.77 7.53
C PHE A 431 -12.92 -19.44 8.37
N ILE A 432 -12.58 -18.84 9.52
CA ILE A 432 -11.57 -19.38 10.45
C ILE A 432 -12.02 -20.74 11.00
N ASP A 433 -13.27 -20.85 11.47
CA ASP A 433 -13.84 -22.09 11.99
C ASP A 433 -13.84 -23.22 10.95
N GLU A 434 -14.17 -22.89 9.69
CA GLU A 434 -14.11 -23.84 8.57
C GLU A 434 -12.67 -24.27 8.24
N CYS A 435 -11.69 -23.38 8.37
CA CYS A 435 -10.27 -23.72 8.25
C CYS A 435 -9.83 -24.67 9.35
N HIS A 436 -10.18 -24.37 10.62
CA HIS A 436 -9.91 -25.23 11.77
C HIS A 436 -10.52 -26.63 11.60
N GLY A 437 -11.76 -26.72 11.09
CA GLY A 437 -12.40 -28.01 10.79
C GLY A 437 -11.68 -28.85 9.74
N ARG A 438 -10.79 -28.25 8.96
CA ARG A 438 -9.93 -28.91 7.97
C ARG A 438 -8.49 -29.14 8.45
N GLY A 439 -8.17 -28.74 9.68
CA GLY A 439 -6.81 -28.79 10.22
C GLY A 439 -5.88 -27.74 9.62
N ILE A 440 -6.43 -26.58 9.23
CA ILE A 440 -5.71 -25.45 8.65
C ILE A 440 -5.76 -24.28 9.64
N ALA A 441 -4.59 -23.83 10.09
CA ALA A 441 -4.43 -22.63 10.90
C ALA A 441 -4.68 -21.35 10.08
N VAL A 442 -5.11 -20.27 10.72
CA VAL A 442 -5.28 -18.96 10.08
C VAL A 442 -4.39 -17.93 10.77
N LEU A 443 -3.45 -17.38 10.01
CA LEU A 443 -2.59 -16.29 10.43
C LEU A 443 -3.06 -15.00 9.78
N ILE A 444 -2.93 -13.87 10.48
CA ILE A 444 -3.23 -12.55 9.91
C ILE A 444 -1.92 -11.77 9.75
N ASP A 445 -1.73 -11.22 8.56
CA ASP A 445 -0.70 -10.21 8.33
C ASP A 445 -1.14 -8.88 8.95
N VAL A 446 -0.33 -8.34 9.86
CA VAL A 446 -0.62 -7.14 10.64
C VAL A 446 0.39 -6.03 10.38
N VAL A 447 -0.13 -4.82 10.18
CA VAL A 447 0.66 -3.65 9.78
C VAL A 447 0.75 -2.69 10.97
N TYR A 448 1.68 -2.94 11.90
CA TYR A 448 1.87 -2.06 13.07
C TYR A 448 3.03 -1.08 12.92
N ASN A 449 3.64 -0.99 11.73
CA ASN A 449 4.67 0.00 11.44
C ASN A 449 4.08 1.40 11.20
N HIS A 450 2.91 1.49 10.59
CA HIS A 450 2.32 2.75 10.14
C HIS A 450 0.79 2.70 10.08
N LEU A 451 0.19 3.89 9.96
CA LEU A 451 -1.24 4.10 9.65
C LEU A 451 -1.37 5.19 8.60
N THR A 452 -2.50 5.19 7.89
CA THR A 452 -2.83 6.27 6.94
C THR A 452 -3.25 7.55 7.65
N GLY A 453 -3.32 8.66 6.92
CA GLY A 453 -3.83 9.93 7.41
C GLY A 453 -5.32 9.91 7.78
N ASN A 454 -6.07 8.89 7.35
CA ASN A 454 -7.47 8.70 7.73
C ASN A 454 -7.65 8.09 9.12
N SER A 455 -6.59 7.55 9.70
CA SER A 455 -6.62 7.08 11.09
C SER A 455 -7.06 8.20 12.07
N PRO A 456 -7.95 7.90 13.02
CA PRO A 456 -8.36 8.88 14.04
C PRO A 456 -7.16 9.44 14.83
N TRP A 457 -6.14 8.63 15.13
CA TRP A 457 -4.94 9.10 15.81
C TRP A 457 -4.11 10.08 14.97
N ALA A 458 -4.08 9.94 13.64
CA ALA A 458 -3.43 10.88 12.75
C ALA A 458 -4.19 12.20 12.71
N LYS A 459 -5.52 12.14 12.55
CA LYS A 459 -6.40 13.31 12.45
C LYS A 459 -6.44 14.16 13.73
N MET A 460 -6.36 13.54 14.90
CA MET A 460 -6.39 14.27 16.18
C MET A 460 -5.32 15.36 16.28
N TYR A 461 -4.14 15.13 15.77
CA TYR A 461 -3.02 16.07 15.82
C TYR A 461 -2.36 16.15 14.45
N TRP A 462 -3.08 16.77 13.50
CA TRP A 462 -2.66 16.94 12.12
C TRP A 462 -2.01 18.32 11.90
N ASP A 463 -0.96 18.38 11.10
CA ASP A 463 -0.37 19.61 10.61
C ASP A 463 -0.83 19.82 9.16
N ALA A 464 -1.86 20.64 8.97
CA ALA A 464 -2.42 20.90 7.65
C ALA A 464 -1.42 21.60 6.71
N SER A 465 -0.48 22.39 7.25
CA SER A 465 0.53 23.10 6.44
C SER A 465 1.58 22.16 5.86
N ALA A 466 1.93 21.11 6.59
CA ALA A 466 2.87 20.09 6.17
C ALA A 466 2.18 18.85 5.55
N ASN A 467 0.85 18.79 5.61
CA ASN A 467 0.02 17.66 5.21
C ASN A 467 0.52 16.33 5.81
N THR A 468 0.75 16.32 7.11
CA THR A 468 1.23 15.17 7.87
C THR A 468 0.83 15.27 9.34
N THR A 469 1.11 14.23 10.11
CA THR A 469 0.93 14.27 11.57
C THR A 469 1.84 15.32 12.19
N SER A 470 1.30 16.11 13.14
CA SER A 470 2.07 17.18 13.77
C SER A 470 3.21 16.64 14.65
N ALA A 471 4.22 17.46 14.90
CA ALA A 471 5.33 17.10 15.78
C ALA A 471 4.89 16.81 17.23
N SER A 472 3.74 17.34 17.66
CA SER A 472 3.16 17.09 18.98
C SER A 472 2.31 15.82 19.03
N ASN A 473 1.97 15.22 17.89
CA ASN A 473 1.17 13.99 17.85
C ASN A 473 1.89 12.87 18.62
N PRO A 474 1.28 12.30 19.69
CA PRO A 474 1.97 11.32 20.53
C PRO A 474 2.08 9.94 19.88
N TRP A 475 1.21 9.63 18.93
CA TRP A 475 1.11 8.31 18.32
C TRP A 475 2.16 8.09 17.22
N PHE A 476 2.64 9.17 16.60
CA PHE A 476 3.50 9.10 15.43
C PHE A 476 4.85 9.78 15.64
N ASN A 477 5.84 9.35 14.88
CA ASN A 477 7.05 10.08 14.67
C ASN A 477 6.78 11.14 13.57
N ALA A 478 7.07 12.41 13.85
CA ALA A 478 6.86 13.49 12.88
C ALA A 478 7.68 13.30 11.59
N VAL A 479 8.81 12.60 11.72
CA VAL A 479 9.63 12.12 10.62
C VAL A 479 9.96 10.68 10.95
N ALA A 480 9.74 9.78 10.00
CA ALA A 480 10.02 8.36 10.20
C ALA A 480 11.48 8.12 10.61
N THR A 481 11.67 7.14 11.47
CA THR A 481 12.99 6.80 12.02
C THR A 481 13.85 5.98 11.05
N HIS A 482 13.28 5.54 9.92
CA HIS A 482 13.89 4.62 8.98
C HIS A 482 13.62 4.99 7.50
N PRO A 483 14.45 4.49 6.54
CA PRO A 483 14.43 4.97 5.15
C PRO A 483 13.22 4.52 4.31
N PHE A 484 12.60 3.39 4.64
CA PHE A 484 11.45 2.84 3.89
C PHE A 484 10.14 3.10 4.64
N SER A 485 9.88 4.38 4.92
CA SER A 485 8.62 4.80 5.51
C SER A 485 7.54 4.92 4.43
N VAL A 486 6.37 4.40 4.76
CA VAL A 486 5.12 4.62 4.04
C VAL A 486 4.11 5.21 5.02
N PHE A 487 3.21 6.07 4.54
CA PHE A 487 2.22 6.76 5.36
C PHE A 487 2.82 7.43 6.62
N HIS A 488 2.27 7.20 7.82
CA HIS A 488 2.70 7.84 9.07
C HIS A 488 3.28 6.80 10.02
N ASP A 489 4.55 6.94 10.33
CA ASP A 489 5.36 6.04 11.14
C ASP A 489 4.95 6.06 12.62
N LEU A 490 4.56 4.91 13.19
CA LEU A 490 4.14 4.81 14.60
C LEU A 490 5.31 4.94 15.57
N ASN A 491 5.08 5.69 16.63
CA ASN A 491 6.05 5.88 17.71
C ASN A 491 5.99 4.76 18.76
N HIS A 492 6.70 3.65 18.53
CA HIS A 492 6.73 2.51 19.46
C HIS A 492 7.47 2.76 20.78
N ASP A 493 8.10 3.92 20.98
CA ASP A 493 8.57 4.36 22.30
C ASP A 493 7.41 4.85 23.18
N ASN A 494 6.29 5.24 22.58
CA ASN A 494 5.12 5.67 23.31
C ASN A 494 4.42 4.46 23.95
N LYS A 495 4.18 4.56 25.26
CA LYS A 495 3.48 3.52 26.03
C LYS A 495 2.07 3.24 25.47
N MET A 496 1.35 4.28 25.05
CA MET A 496 -0.02 4.14 24.52
C MET A 496 -0.03 3.38 23.19
N VAL A 497 0.92 3.63 22.30
CA VAL A 497 1.06 2.89 21.05
C VAL A 497 1.27 1.41 21.33
N ARG A 498 2.22 1.07 22.21
CA ARG A 498 2.48 -0.32 22.57
C ARG A 498 1.30 -1.00 23.25
N GLU A 499 0.59 -0.28 24.11
CA GLU A 499 -0.61 -0.80 24.77
C GLU A 499 -1.73 -1.09 23.74
N THR A 500 -1.92 -0.19 22.80
CA THR A 500 -2.91 -0.38 21.72
C THR A 500 -2.57 -1.58 20.83
N VAL A 501 -1.32 -1.72 20.41
CA VAL A 501 -0.89 -2.89 19.62
C VAL A 501 -1.10 -4.19 20.41
N ARG A 502 -0.74 -4.22 21.69
CA ARG A 502 -0.99 -5.39 22.55
C ARG A 502 -2.48 -5.73 22.66
N LYS A 503 -3.34 -4.71 22.86
CA LYS A 503 -4.79 -4.90 22.90
C LYS A 503 -5.33 -5.42 21.57
N SER A 504 -4.86 -4.90 20.45
CA SER A 504 -5.27 -5.38 19.11
C SER A 504 -4.85 -6.83 18.87
N LEU A 505 -3.63 -7.21 19.23
CA LEU A 505 -3.16 -8.59 19.13
C LEU A 505 -3.99 -9.55 20.00
N ALA A 506 -4.23 -9.20 21.28
CA ALA A 506 -5.05 -10.00 22.18
C ALA A 506 -6.49 -10.12 21.66
N TYR A 507 -7.08 -9.00 21.21
CA TYR A 507 -8.42 -8.96 20.65
C TYR A 507 -8.59 -9.90 19.44
N LEU A 508 -7.65 -9.90 18.50
CA LEU A 508 -7.72 -10.76 17.32
C LEU A 508 -7.62 -12.25 17.70
N LEU A 509 -6.80 -12.60 18.69
CA LEU A 509 -6.71 -13.97 19.22
C LEU A 509 -7.99 -14.40 19.93
N GLU A 510 -8.51 -13.55 20.83
CA GLU A 510 -9.66 -13.87 21.68
C GLU A 510 -10.98 -13.83 20.92
N GLU A 511 -11.13 -12.86 20.01
CA GLU A 511 -12.40 -12.61 19.33
C GLU A 511 -12.56 -13.44 18.03
N TYR A 512 -11.47 -13.59 17.28
CA TYR A 512 -11.50 -14.26 15.99
C TYR A 512 -10.83 -15.64 16.01
N HIS A 513 -10.21 -16.03 17.12
CA HIS A 513 -9.49 -17.32 17.27
C HIS A 513 -8.45 -17.53 16.16
N VAL A 514 -7.76 -16.45 15.74
CA VAL A 514 -6.64 -16.58 14.82
C VAL A 514 -5.47 -17.32 15.48
N ASP A 515 -4.68 -18.05 14.72
CA ASP A 515 -3.59 -18.90 15.24
C ASP A 515 -2.22 -18.18 15.26
N GLY A 516 -2.22 -16.89 14.96
CA GLY A 516 -1.02 -16.07 14.99
C GLY A 516 -0.97 -14.98 13.94
N PHE A 517 0.22 -14.41 13.78
CA PHE A 517 0.42 -13.19 13.01
C PHE A 517 1.71 -13.23 12.17
N ARG A 518 1.67 -12.58 11.01
CA ARG A 518 2.86 -12.09 10.32
C ARG A 518 2.94 -10.58 10.51
N PHE A 519 4.06 -10.07 10.99
CA PHE A 519 4.31 -8.64 11.18
C PHE A 519 4.97 -8.05 9.96
N ASP A 520 4.22 -7.19 9.26
CA ASP A 520 4.71 -6.38 8.14
C ASP A 520 5.81 -5.43 8.61
N LEU A 521 6.85 -5.30 7.82
CA LEU A 521 7.95 -4.34 8.02
C LEU A 521 8.41 -4.27 9.49
N SER A 522 8.51 -5.40 10.17
CA SER A 522 8.84 -5.47 11.61
C SER A 522 10.18 -4.79 11.95
N LYS A 523 11.08 -4.67 10.99
CA LYS A 523 12.31 -3.88 11.12
C LYS A 523 12.04 -2.39 11.29
N GLY A 524 10.91 -1.89 10.84
CA GLY A 524 10.47 -0.50 10.97
C GLY A 524 10.04 -0.11 12.38
N LEU A 525 9.72 -1.07 13.27
CA LEU A 525 9.30 -0.79 14.65
C LEU A 525 10.45 -0.18 15.51
N THR A 526 11.55 0.16 14.89
CA THR A 526 12.69 0.81 15.53
C THR A 526 12.40 2.26 15.89
N GLN A 527 12.95 2.71 17.02
CA GLN A 527 12.98 4.13 17.37
C GLN A 527 14.40 4.72 17.27
N LYS A 528 15.35 3.91 16.82
CA LYS A 528 16.69 4.36 16.48
C LYS A 528 16.67 5.02 15.11
N ASN A 529 16.84 6.34 15.11
CA ASN A 529 16.84 7.11 13.86
C ASN A 529 18.04 6.78 12.98
N SER A 530 17.80 6.14 11.85
CA SER A 530 18.76 5.84 10.80
C SER A 530 18.66 6.80 9.59
N GLY A 531 17.66 7.69 9.58
CA GLY A 531 17.39 8.58 8.44
C GLY A 531 17.26 7.79 7.15
N SER A 532 18.03 8.15 6.12
CA SER A 532 18.07 7.46 4.83
C SER A 532 19.13 6.35 4.73
N ASP A 533 19.85 6.03 5.80
CA ASP A 533 20.91 5.03 5.80
C ASP A 533 20.37 3.62 6.02
N VAL A 534 20.17 2.88 4.91
CA VAL A 534 19.70 1.48 4.90
C VAL A 534 20.62 0.54 5.70
N SER A 535 21.93 0.77 5.65
CA SER A 535 22.90 -0.07 6.36
C SER A 535 22.80 0.11 7.88
N SER A 536 22.65 1.36 8.33
CA SER A 536 22.43 1.69 9.74
C SER A 536 21.09 1.15 10.25
N TRP A 537 20.04 1.21 9.43
CA TRP A 537 18.74 0.62 9.73
C TRP A 537 18.78 -0.90 9.82
N GLY A 538 19.53 -1.56 8.93
CA GLY A 538 19.71 -3.01 8.93
C GLY A 538 20.61 -3.54 10.06
N ALA A 539 21.37 -2.69 10.75
CA ALA A 539 22.26 -3.09 11.81
C ALA A 539 21.50 -3.54 13.08
N TYR A 540 22.20 -4.33 13.92
CA TYR A 540 21.64 -4.83 15.19
C TYR A 540 21.04 -3.72 16.06
N ASP A 541 19.79 -3.91 16.52
CA ASP A 541 19.05 -2.96 17.35
C ASP A 541 18.33 -3.63 18.51
N GLN A 542 18.92 -3.49 19.72
CA GLN A 542 18.33 -4.05 20.94
C GLN A 542 16.99 -3.42 21.31
N SER A 543 16.73 -2.15 20.97
CA SER A 543 15.45 -1.49 21.29
C SER A 543 14.31 -2.13 20.50
N ARG A 544 14.55 -2.45 19.23
CA ARG A 544 13.61 -3.14 18.36
C ARG A 544 13.34 -4.57 18.82
N ILE A 545 14.38 -5.31 19.22
CA ILE A 545 14.24 -6.63 19.85
C ILE A 545 13.32 -6.54 21.10
N ASN A 546 13.50 -5.52 21.95
CA ASN A 546 12.69 -5.36 23.15
C ASN A 546 11.21 -5.10 22.82
N ILE A 547 10.91 -4.30 21.79
CA ILE A 547 9.54 -4.02 21.33
C ILE A 547 8.90 -5.32 20.80
N LEU A 548 9.58 -6.04 19.91
CA LEU A 548 9.09 -7.27 19.33
C LEU A 548 8.90 -8.38 20.40
N THR A 549 9.79 -8.44 21.37
CA THR A 549 9.66 -9.36 22.50
C THR A 549 8.45 -9.01 23.41
N ASP A 550 8.14 -7.73 23.59
CA ASP A 550 6.94 -7.30 24.33
C ASP A 550 5.65 -7.78 23.62
N TYR A 551 5.59 -7.64 22.32
CA TYR A 551 4.46 -8.14 21.51
C TYR A 551 4.39 -9.66 21.49
N TYR A 552 5.53 -10.35 21.34
CA TYR A 552 5.60 -11.80 21.41
C TYR A 552 5.08 -12.33 22.76
N ASN A 553 5.47 -11.70 23.86
CA ASN A 553 4.98 -12.07 25.17
C ASN A 553 3.47 -11.84 25.33
N THR A 554 2.92 -10.79 24.73
CA THR A 554 1.47 -10.55 24.72
C THR A 554 0.75 -11.67 23.95
N VAL A 555 1.19 -11.98 22.74
CA VAL A 555 0.61 -13.06 21.92
C VAL A 555 0.61 -14.37 22.71
N HIS A 556 1.75 -14.77 23.30
CA HIS A 556 1.88 -16.05 24.00
C HIS A 556 1.27 -16.07 25.43
N SER A 557 0.98 -14.91 26.01
CA SER A 557 0.19 -14.86 27.26
C SER A 557 -1.31 -15.01 26.99
N THR A 558 -1.76 -14.62 25.81
CA THR A 558 -3.14 -14.77 25.36
C THR A 558 -3.38 -16.17 24.81
N ASP A 559 -2.56 -16.60 23.85
CA ASP A 559 -2.54 -17.96 23.32
C ASP A 559 -1.09 -18.51 23.22
N PRO A 560 -0.69 -19.46 24.07
CA PRO A 560 0.63 -20.07 24.03
C PRO A 560 0.94 -20.85 22.74
N ASP A 561 -0.09 -21.24 22.02
CA ASP A 561 0.03 -22.01 20.77
C ASP A 561 0.10 -21.12 19.52
N ALA A 562 -0.14 -19.82 19.64
CA ALA A 562 -0.07 -18.88 18.53
C ALA A 562 1.35 -18.75 17.94
N VAL A 563 1.43 -18.38 16.66
CA VAL A 563 2.68 -18.20 15.91
C VAL A 563 2.90 -16.69 15.63
N MET A 564 4.14 -16.24 15.79
CA MET A 564 4.53 -14.89 15.39
C MET A 564 5.65 -14.95 14.35
N ILE A 565 5.35 -14.47 13.14
CA ILE A 565 6.26 -14.42 12.00
C ILE A 565 6.65 -12.96 11.76
N LEU A 566 7.90 -12.69 11.41
CA LEU A 566 8.43 -11.36 11.20
C LEU A 566 8.97 -11.21 9.78
N GLU A 567 8.47 -10.23 9.05
CA GLU A 567 9.19 -9.69 7.91
C GLU A 567 10.25 -8.73 8.44
N HIS A 568 11.48 -9.22 8.59
CA HIS A 568 12.50 -8.49 9.36
C HIS A 568 13.71 -8.05 8.52
N PHE A 569 14.39 -8.97 7.88
CA PHE A 569 15.53 -8.71 7.00
C PHE A 569 16.60 -7.77 7.62
N ALA A 570 16.91 -7.97 8.89
CA ALA A 570 17.92 -7.22 9.64
C ALA A 570 19.24 -8.00 9.75
N ASP A 571 20.15 -7.54 10.62
CA ASP A 571 21.41 -8.23 10.92
C ASP A 571 21.16 -9.67 11.40
N ALA A 572 21.93 -10.62 10.89
CA ALA A 572 21.76 -12.04 11.19
C ALA A 572 21.86 -12.36 12.70
N SER A 573 22.62 -11.58 13.47
CA SER A 573 22.71 -11.76 14.92
C SER A 573 21.43 -11.31 15.64
N GLU A 574 20.73 -10.31 15.13
CA GLU A 574 19.43 -9.87 15.61
C GLU A 574 18.35 -10.90 15.28
N GLU A 575 18.28 -11.33 14.01
CA GLU A 575 17.32 -12.37 13.57
C GLU A 575 17.50 -13.65 14.40
N LYS A 576 18.75 -14.01 14.72
CA LYS A 576 19.02 -15.18 15.56
C LYS A 576 18.45 -15.02 16.96
N VAL A 577 18.61 -13.84 17.60
CA VAL A 577 18.05 -13.57 18.94
C VAL A 577 16.51 -13.68 18.93
N LEU A 578 15.85 -13.10 17.93
CA LEU A 578 14.40 -13.15 17.78
C LEU A 578 13.91 -14.60 17.53
N ALA A 579 14.60 -15.34 16.68
CA ALA A 579 14.27 -16.73 16.41
C ALA A 579 14.52 -17.65 17.64
N GLU A 580 15.59 -17.43 18.42
CA GLU A 580 15.86 -18.14 19.68
C GLU A 580 14.82 -17.81 20.77
N ALA A 581 14.18 -16.63 20.71
CA ALA A 581 13.06 -16.27 21.56
C ALA A 581 11.74 -16.97 21.16
N GLY A 582 11.67 -17.60 19.99
CA GLY A 582 10.51 -18.35 19.51
C GLY A 582 9.75 -17.72 18.33
N MET A 583 10.11 -16.52 17.92
CA MET A 583 9.57 -15.89 16.71
C MET A 583 10.11 -16.59 15.47
N LYS A 584 9.39 -16.46 14.35
CA LYS A 584 9.83 -16.97 13.05
C LYS A 584 10.15 -15.83 12.11
N LEU A 585 11.21 -15.94 11.32
CA LEU A 585 11.69 -14.90 10.41
C LEU A 585 11.46 -15.33 8.96
N TRP A 586 10.98 -14.41 8.13
CA TRP A 586 10.92 -14.63 6.69
C TRP A 586 12.32 -14.81 6.09
N ARG A 587 12.42 -15.75 5.15
CA ARG A 587 13.65 -16.03 4.41
C ARG A 587 13.36 -16.00 2.91
N ASN A 588 13.64 -14.85 2.29
CA ASN A 588 13.47 -14.63 0.87
C ASN A 588 14.51 -15.41 0.04
N MET A 589 14.02 -16.31 -0.82
CA MET A 589 14.84 -17.10 -1.75
C MET A 589 14.48 -16.84 -3.21
N ASN A 590 13.66 -15.85 -3.53
CA ASN A 590 13.13 -15.56 -4.86
C ASN A 590 14.23 -15.48 -5.93
N GLY A 591 15.31 -14.71 -5.69
CA GLY A 591 16.41 -14.56 -6.64
C GLY A 591 17.03 -15.90 -7.09
N GLU A 592 17.21 -16.85 -6.16
CA GLU A 592 17.79 -18.17 -6.45
C GLU A 592 16.83 -19.05 -7.23
N TYR A 593 15.53 -19.03 -6.88
CA TYR A 593 14.51 -19.80 -7.60
C TYR A 593 14.19 -19.21 -8.98
N LYS A 594 14.16 -17.89 -9.12
CA LYS A 594 14.09 -17.20 -10.44
C LYS A 594 15.29 -17.59 -11.33
N SER A 595 16.50 -17.56 -10.77
CA SER A 595 17.70 -18.01 -11.50
C SER A 595 17.57 -19.48 -11.96
N ALA A 596 17.07 -20.33 -11.08
CA ALA A 596 16.80 -21.73 -11.45
C ALA A 596 15.76 -21.84 -12.57
N MET A 597 14.63 -21.13 -12.47
CA MET A 597 13.57 -21.13 -13.51
C MET A 597 14.07 -20.59 -14.85
N ALA A 598 14.94 -19.60 -14.83
CA ALA A 598 15.52 -18.99 -16.05
C ALA A 598 16.63 -19.82 -16.74
N GLY A 599 16.87 -21.05 -16.29
CA GLY A 599 17.86 -21.96 -16.89
C GLY A 599 19.17 -22.08 -16.13
N GLY A 600 19.37 -21.32 -15.05
CA GLY A 600 20.46 -21.49 -14.08
C GLY A 600 20.24 -22.69 -13.16
N SER A 601 21.12 -22.89 -12.17
CA SER A 601 20.92 -23.93 -11.16
C SER A 601 20.42 -23.38 -9.81
N GLY A 602 20.68 -22.12 -9.49
CA GLY A 602 20.41 -21.52 -8.18
C GLY A 602 21.18 -22.17 -7.02
N ASN A 603 21.27 -21.48 -5.89
CA ASN A 603 21.79 -22.05 -4.64
C ASN A 603 20.69 -21.96 -3.56
N PHE A 604 20.07 -23.08 -3.25
CA PHE A 604 18.92 -23.13 -2.32
C PHE A 604 19.33 -23.23 -0.84
N GLY A 605 20.64 -23.12 -0.53
CA GLY A 605 21.17 -23.29 0.82
C GLY A 605 20.49 -22.42 1.90
N GLY A 606 20.01 -21.24 1.53
CA GLY A 606 19.33 -20.32 2.44
C GLY A 606 17.95 -20.78 2.93
N VAL A 607 17.31 -21.74 2.28
CA VAL A 607 15.98 -22.26 2.67
C VAL A 607 15.96 -22.97 4.03
N TYR A 608 17.10 -23.45 4.48
CA TYR A 608 17.21 -24.24 5.70
C TYR A 608 18.23 -23.67 6.68
N SER A 609 17.85 -23.59 7.94
CA SER A 609 18.74 -23.35 9.08
C SER A 609 18.28 -24.19 10.27
N ASN A 610 19.22 -24.79 10.99
CA ASN A 610 18.97 -25.51 12.23
C ASN A 610 19.38 -24.73 13.49
N ALA A 611 19.64 -23.42 13.35
CA ALA A 611 20.11 -22.57 14.44
C ALA A 611 19.34 -21.24 14.51
N PRO A 612 18.14 -21.22 15.14
CA PRO A 612 17.39 -22.33 15.73
C PRO A 612 16.59 -23.13 14.68
N PHE A 613 16.33 -24.39 14.98
CA PHE A 613 15.47 -25.23 14.14
C PHE A 613 14.05 -24.67 14.04
N GLY A 614 13.49 -24.62 12.83
CA GLY A 614 12.16 -24.07 12.58
C GLY A 614 12.02 -22.53 12.78
N GLY A 615 13.12 -21.82 13.04
CA GLY A 615 13.10 -20.37 13.26
C GLY A 615 12.94 -19.50 12.01
N PHE A 616 12.97 -20.11 10.81
CA PHE A 616 12.87 -19.37 9.55
C PHE A 616 11.79 -19.96 8.65
N VAL A 617 10.92 -19.09 8.11
CA VAL A 617 9.92 -19.41 7.09
C VAL A 617 10.55 -19.12 5.73
N GLY A 618 10.94 -20.16 5.00
CA GLY A 618 11.46 -19.99 3.65
C GLY A 618 10.35 -19.85 2.62
N TYR A 619 10.58 -19.03 1.57
CA TYR A 619 9.68 -18.93 0.44
C TYR A 619 10.40 -18.75 -0.89
N MET A 620 9.76 -19.18 -1.98
CA MET A 620 10.26 -19.01 -3.35
C MET A 620 9.77 -17.71 -3.97
N GLU A 621 8.60 -17.27 -3.58
CA GLU A 621 7.95 -16.02 -3.99
C GLU A 621 6.95 -15.60 -2.93
N SER A 622 6.70 -14.29 -2.81
CA SER A 622 5.65 -13.66 -2.02
C SER A 622 4.92 -12.62 -2.88
N HIS A 623 4.01 -11.87 -2.30
CA HIS A 623 3.34 -10.75 -2.98
C HIS A 623 4.32 -9.64 -3.43
N ASP A 624 5.47 -9.49 -2.76
CA ASP A 624 6.46 -8.43 -3.03
C ASP A 624 7.36 -8.72 -4.24
N GLU A 625 7.61 -9.99 -4.53
CA GLU A 625 8.54 -10.37 -5.58
C GLU A 625 7.85 -10.82 -6.86
N GLN A 626 8.60 -10.75 -7.96
CA GLN A 626 8.14 -11.28 -9.22
C GLN A 626 7.99 -12.79 -9.16
N ARG A 627 6.92 -13.31 -9.75
CA ARG A 627 6.65 -14.74 -9.91
C ARG A 627 7.83 -15.47 -10.50
N ILE A 628 8.18 -16.63 -9.95
CA ILE A 628 9.28 -17.45 -10.49
C ILE A 628 8.96 -18.02 -11.89
N CYS A 629 7.69 -18.20 -12.22
CA CYS A 629 7.24 -18.69 -13.53
C CYS A 629 7.12 -17.58 -14.57
N PHE A 630 7.12 -16.31 -14.18
CA PHE A 630 6.99 -15.17 -15.11
C PHE A 630 8.10 -15.19 -16.18
N GLY A 631 7.68 -15.04 -17.44
CA GLY A 631 8.60 -15.03 -18.59
C GLY A 631 9.26 -16.37 -18.92
N ASN A 632 8.92 -17.46 -18.21
CA ASN A 632 9.52 -18.78 -18.41
C ASN A 632 8.55 -19.82 -19.02
N THR A 633 7.26 -19.54 -19.07
CA THR A 633 6.20 -20.47 -19.52
C THR A 633 5.94 -20.45 -21.02
N GLY A 634 6.60 -19.57 -21.77
CA GLY A 634 6.31 -19.37 -23.21
C GLY A 634 5.00 -18.63 -23.45
N SER A 635 4.18 -18.36 -22.42
CA SER A 635 3.07 -17.42 -22.52
C SER A 635 3.63 -15.98 -22.43
N SER A 636 3.26 -15.11 -23.36
CA SER A 636 3.32 -13.68 -23.13
C SER A 636 2.24 -13.40 -22.10
N GLY A 637 2.63 -13.20 -20.83
CA GLY A 637 1.67 -12.79 -19.82
C GLY A 637 0.81 -11.62 -20.36
N GLU A 638 -0.49 -11.68 -20.17
CA GLU A 638 -1.47 -10.74 -20.75
C GLU A 638 -1.44 -9.33 -20.16
N THR A 639 -0.35 -8.88 -19.61
CA THR A 639 -0.09 -7.45 -19.51
C THR A 639 0.56 -7.03 -20.82
N SER A 640 -0.06 -6.13 -21.56
CA SER A 640 0.50 -5.54 -22.76
C SER A 640 1.79 -4.80 -22.42
N VAL A 641 2.90 -5.55 -22.38
CA VAL A 641 4.21 -4.94 -22.14
C VAL A 641 4.50 -4.04 -23.34
N SER A 642 4.61 -2.75 -23.08
CA SER A 642 5.07 -1.80 -24.10
C SER A 642 6.59 -1.93 -24.21
N TRP A 643 7.05 -2.57 -25.29
CA TRP A 643 8.47 -2.75 -25.54
C TRP A 643 9.07 -1.52 -26.23
N GLY A 644 10.31 -1.18 -25.85
CA GLY A 644 11.04 -0.05 -26.41
C GLY A 644 12.55 -0.26 -26.40
N ILE A 645 13.22 0.53 -27.25
CA ILE A 645 14.69 0.63 -27.27
C ILE A 645 15.11 1.81 -26.39
N CYS A 646 15.89 1.53 -25.38
CA CYS A 646 16.51 2.50 -24.50
C CYS A 646 18.02 2.47 -24.65
N GLY A 647 18.65 3.61 -24.81
CA GLY A 647 20.11 3.67 -25.02
C GLY A 647 20.62 5.08 -25.22
N THR A 648 21.75 5.22 -25.89
CA THR A 648 22.35 6.52 -26.23
C THR A 648 21.37 7.40 -27.04
N LEU A 649 20.54 6.77 -27.88
CA LEU A 649 19.51 7.45 -28.68
C LEU A 649 18.40 8.11 -27.84
N THR A 650 18.18 7.66 -26.61
CA THR A 650 17.15 8.14 -25.69
C THR A 650 17.76 8.71 -24.40
N ASP A 651 19.06 9.03 -24.43
CA ASP A 651 19.84 9.46 -23.26
C ASP A 651 19.58 8.57 -22.02
N TRP A 652 19.51 7.24 -22.26
CA TRP A 652 19.29 6.21 -21.25
C TRP A 652 18.01 6.40 -20.42
N GLY A 653 16.93 6.85 -21.09
CA GLY A 653 15.61 6.98 -20.49
C GLY A 653 15.29 8.37 -19.94
N LYS A 654 16.15 9.38 -20.18
CA LYS A 654 15.78 10.79 -19.98
C LYS A 654 14.83 11.30 -21.07
N SER A 655 14.85 10.69 -22.24
CA SER A 655 13.84 10.84 -23.28
C SER A 655 13.06 9.54 -23.40
N ALA A 656 11.85 9.60 -23.94
CA ALA A 656 11.00 8.42 -24.16
C ALA A 656 11.73 7.35 -24.98
N ASP A 657 11.52 6.09 -24.62
CA ASP A 657 12.05 4.95 -25.37
C ASP A 657 11.51 4.94 -26.80
N LEU A 658 12.32 4.45 -27.74
CA LEU A 658 11.84 4.23 -29.10
C LEU A 658 10.88 3.04 -29.07
N SER A 659 9.58 3.31 -29.19
CA SER A 659 8.51 2.31 -29.09
C SER A 659 8.66 1.21 -30.13
N MET A 660 8.40 -0.02 -29.71
CA MET A 660 8.31 -1.19 -30.59
C MET A 660 6.84 -1.58 -30.76
N THR A 661 6.41 -1.77 -32.01
CA THR A 661 5.04 -2.20 -32.32
C THR A 661 4.98 -3.71 -32.58
N ALA A 662 3.85 -4.34 -32.23
CA ALA A 662 3.65 -5.78 -32.47
C ALA A 662 3.63 -6.10 -33.96
N ASP A 663 4.30 -7.19 -34.37
CA ASP A 663 4.38 -7.73 -35.72
C ASP A 663 4.42 -9.28 -35.68
N GLY A 664 3.27 -9.91 -35.49
CA GLY A 664 3.16 -11.35 -35.25
C GLY A 664 3.78 -11.75 -33.89
N VAL A 665 4.76 -12.65 -33.94
CA VAL A 665 5.53 -13.10 -32.78
C VAL A 665 6.61 -12.10 -32.34
N PHE A 666 6.79 -11.03 -33.08
CA PHE A 666 7.80 -10.00 -32.84
C PHE A 666 7.20 -8.71 -32.34
N PHE A 667 8.07 -7.91 -31.74
CA PHE A 667 7.93 -6.47 -31.59
C PHE A 667 8.99 -5.79 -32.46
N VAL A 668 8.69 -4.69 -33.11
CA VAL A 668 9.60 -4.03 -34.05
C VAL A 668 9.65 -2.52 -33.89
N ALA A 669 10.85 -1.97 -33.79
CA ALA A 669 11.12 -0.55 -34.01
C ALA A 669 11.69 -0.37 -35.38
N ARG A 670 10.99 0.38 -36.24
CA ARG A 670 11.34 0.53 -37.67
C ARG A 670 12.17 1.79 -37.92
N ASN A 671 13.09 1.70 -38.91
CA ASN A 671 13.91 2.81 -39.38
C ASN A 671 14.70 3.51 -38.29
N VAL A 672 15.23 2.77 -37.31
CA VAL A 672 16.08 3.31 -36.23
C VAL A 672 17.47 3.58 -36.80
N THR A 673 17.95 4.82 -36.67
CA THR A 673 19.28 5.22 -37.14
C THR A 673 20.28 5.21 -35.99
N PHE A 674 21.35 4.43 -36.13
CA PHE A 674 22.43 4.30 -35.19
C PHE A 674 23.72 4.93 -35.68
N ALA A 675 24.42 5.66 -34.85
CA ALA A 675 25.83 6.01 -35.06
C ALA A 675 26.73 4.82 -34.63
N VAL A 676 28.01 4.87 -35.00
CA VAL A 676 28.97 3.79 -34.69
C VAL A 676 29.22 3.60 -33.18
N THR A 677 28.95 4.64 -32.42
CA THR A 677 29.15 4.68 -30.96
C THR A 677 27.89 4.36 -30.14
N ASP A 678 26.74 4.20 -30.85
CA ASP A 678 25.48 4.01 -30.16
C ASP A 678 25.37 2.63 -29.53
N GLN A 679 24.88 2.64 -28.29
CA GLN A 679 24.61 1.45 -27.51
C GLN A 679 23.16 1.50 -27.00
N PHE A 680 22.55 0.34 -26.87
CA PHE A 680 21.15 0.26 -26.46
C PHE A 680 20.85 -1.05 -25.71
N LYS A 681 19.68 -1.07 -25.09
CA LYS A 681 18.99 -2.26 -24.56
C LYS A 681 17.55 -2.27 -25.04
N ILE A 682 16.90 -3.40 -24.94
CA ILE A 682 15.46 -3.52 -25.12
C ILE A 682 14.84 -3.67 -23.74
N ARG A 683 13.87 -2.82 -23.42
CA ARG A 683 13.20 -2.90 -22.14
C ARG A 683 11.67 -2.78 -22.30
N GLY A 684 10.94 -3.38 -21.33
CA GLY A 684 9.49 -3.28 -21.26
C GLY A 684 9.05 -2.17 -20.30
N ASN A 685 7.90 -1.57 -20.55
CA ASN A 685 7.23 -0.59 -19.69
C ASN A 685 8.11 0.60 -19.29
N SER A 686 9.13 0.91 -20.08
CA SER A 686 10.15 1.94 -19.81
C SER A 686 10.83 1.82 -18.44
N THR A 687 10.89 0.62 -17.85
CA THR A 687 11.52 0.36 -16.56
C THR A 687 12.89 -0.32 -16.70
N TRP A 688 13.71 -0.26 -15.64
CA TRP A 688 14.94 -1.03 -15.52
C TRP A 688 14.76 -2.31 -14.70
N ASP A 689 13.51 -2.78 -14.60
CA ASP A 689 13.21 -4.03 -13.93
C ASP A 689 13.92 -5.20 -14.62
N ASP A 690 14.49 -6.10 -13.82
CA ASP A 690 15.19 -7.29 -14.29
C ASP A 690 14.31 -8.20 -15.16
N ALA A 691 13.00 -8.20 -14.94
CA ALA A 691 12.04 -8.97 -15.73
C ALA A 691 11.87 -8.45 -17.17
N TYR A 692 12.16 -7.18 -17.41
CA TYR A 692 11.91 -6.50 -18.68
C TYR A 692 13.16 -5.91 -19.33
N ASN A 693 14.34 -6.16 -18.80
CA ASN A 693 15.59 -5.54 -19.25
C ASN A 693 16.46 -6.55 -20.02
N TYR A 694 16.51 -6.40 -21.33
CA TYR A 694 17.23 -7.29 -22.23
C TYR A 694 18.44 -6.61 -22.86
N GLY A 695 19.55 -7.34 -22.91
CA GLY A 695 20.79 -6.87 -23.53
C GLY A 695 21.70 -8.02 -23.98
N SER A 696 23.00 -7.74 -24.10
CA SER A 696 24.02 -8.73 -24.49
C SER A 696 24.72 -9.35 -23.28
N SER A 697 25.59 -10.33 -23.52
CA SER A 697 26.46 -10.94 -22.52
C SER A 697 27.74 -10.11 -22.24
N SER A 698 28.12 -9.18 -23.13
CA SER A 698 29.27 -8.28 -22.98
C SER A 698 28.93 -6.88 -23.45
N ASP A 699 29.52 -5.87 -22.82
CA ASP A 699 29.18 -4.46 -23.07
C ASP A 699 29.52 -4.02 -24.49
N GLY A 700 28.58 -3.32 -25.13
CA GLY A 700 28.70 -2.85 -26.52
C GLY A 700 28.83 -3.97 -27.55
N GLN A 701 28.32 -5.18 -27.26
CA GLN A 701 28.37 -6.29 -28.20
C GLN A 701 27.60 -5.99 -29.47
N LYS A 702 28.28 -6.08 -30.60
CA LYS A 702 27.69 -5.79 -31.89
C LYS A 702 26.78 -6.94 -32.37
N MET A 703 25.60 -6.58 -32.78
CA MET A 703 24.69 -7.50 -33.46
C MET A 703 25.17 -7.76 -34.89
N THR A 704 24.85 -8.93 -35.44
CA THR A 704 25.12 -9.24 -36.84
C THR A 704 23.87 -8.92 -37.65
N LEU A 705 24.04 -8.24 -38.81
CA LEU A 705 22.92 -7.87 -39.69
C LEU A 705 22.17 -9.11 -40.18
N ASN A 706 20.84 -9.05 -40.17
CA ASN A 706 19.89 -10.07 -40.63
C ASN A 706 20.09 -11.45 -39.93
N THR A 707 20.64 -11.47 -38.72
CA THR A 707 20.94 -12.70 -37.99
C THR A 707 20.35 -12.64 -36.60
N GLU A 708 19.88 -13.79 -36.10
CA GLU A 708 19.38 -13.93 -34.71
C GLU A 708 20.50 -13.64 -33.70
N PHE A 709 20.16 -12.83 -32.70
CA PHE A 709 21.02 -12.52 -31.55
C PHE A 709 20.33 -12.96 -30.27
N LYS A 710 20.92 -13.86 -29.50
CA LYS A 710 20.40 -14.28 -28.20
C LYS A 710 20.68 -13.25 -27.12
N LEU A 711 19.66 -12.87 -26.42
CA LEU A 711 19.68 -11.83 -25.38
C LEU A 711 19.87 -12.42 -23.98
N VAL A 712 20.45 -11.63 -23.11
CA VAL A 712 20.53 -11.86 -21.66
C VAL A 712 19.48 -10.99 -20.99
N LEU A 713 18.71 -11.57 -20.05
CA LEU A 713 17.69 -10.89 -19.26
C LEU A 713 18.26 -10.42 -17.92
N GLY A 714 17.80 -9.29 -17.45
CA GLY A 714 18.02 -8.78 -16.09
C GLY A 714 19.26 -7.89 -15.93
N SER A 715 19.61 -7.61 -14.68
CA SER A 715 20.71 -6.71 -14.28
C SER A 715 22.08 -7.16 -14.75
N SER A 716 22.29 -8.46 -15.01
CA SER A 716 23.52 -8.99 -15.59
C SER A 716 23.69 -8.65 -17.07
N SER A 717 22.62 -8.27 -17.79
CA SER A 717 22.67 -7.92 -19.21
C SER A 717 23.49 -6.66 -19.46
N LYS A 718 24.25 -6.66 -20.55
CA LYS A 718 25.11 -5.56 -21.01
C LYS A 718 24.52 -4.90 -22.25
N ASN A 719 25.12 -3.81 -22.70
CA ASN A 719 24.60 -3.05 -23.83
C ASN A 719 24.82 -3.76 -25.16
N LEU A 720 23.86 -3.61 -26.07
CA LEU A 720 23.94 -3.99 -27.49
C LEU A 720 24.50 -2.85 -28.32
N ALA A 721 25.05 -3.15 -29.48
CA ALA A 721 25.45 -2.15 -30.49
C ALA A 721 25.07 -2.59 -31.90
N ALA A 722 24.85 -1.63 -32.77
CA ALA A 722 24.63 -1.89 -34.18
C ALA A 722 25.90 -2.44 -34.89
N PRO A 723 25.76 -3.23 -35.95
CA PRO A 723 26.91 -3.76 -36.70
C PRO A 723 27.79 -2.64 -37.29
N ALA A 724 27.17 -1.57 -37.75
CA ALA A 724 27.79 -0.36 -38.28
C ALA A 724 26.86 0.83 -38.09
N ALA A 725 27.34 2.06 -38.37
CA ALA A 725 26.43 3.21 -38.49
C ALA A 725 25.45 2.98 -39.66
N GLY A 726 24.18 3.26 -39.44
CA GLY A 726 23.17 3.03 -40.45
C GLY A 726 21.75 3.01 -39.88
N THR A 727 20.79 2.84 -40.77
CA THR A 727 19.35 2.72 -40.38
C THR A 727 18.93 1.25 -40.49
N TYR A 728 18.21 0.78 -39.45
CA TYR A 728 17.82 -0.62 -39.31
C TYR A 728 16.38 -0.74 -38.76
N ASP A 729 15.74 -1.88 -39.10
CA ASP A 729 14.56 -2.31 -38.32
C ASP A 729 15.03 -3.27 -37.21
N VAL A 730 14.72 -2.95 -35.97
CA VAL A 730 15.10 -3.76 -34.82
C VAL A 730 13.91 -4.60 -34.40
N TYR A 731 14.04 -5.92 -34.53
CA TYR A 731 13.02 -6.89 -34.15
C TYR A 731 13.40 -7.53 -32.79
N PHE A 732 12.41 -7.82 -31.98
CA PHE A 732 12.53 -8.50 -30.70
C PHE A 732 11.47 -9.57 -30.57
N CYS A 733 11.86 -10.76 -30.15
CA CYS A 733 10.94 -11.85 -29.75
C CYS A 733 11.17 -12.18 -28.28
N PRO A 734 10.25 -11.79 -27.38
CA PRO A 734 10.38 -12.09 -25.96
C PRO A 734 10.43 -13.59 -25.66
N GLN A 735 9.64 -14.38 -26.38
CA GLN A 735 9.49 -15.83 -26.17
C GLN A 735 10.82 -16.58 -26.35
N THR A 736 11.60 -16.21 -27.36
CA THR A 736 12.92 -16.82 -27.62
C THR A 736 14.09 -16.05 -27.00
N ARG A 737 13.80 -14.90 -26.34
CA ARG A 737 14.81 -13.96 -25.84
C ARG A 737 15.82 -13.59 -26.93
N SER A 738 15.31 -13.24 -28.10
CA SER A 738 16.13 -12.98 -29.27
C SER A 738 15.81 -11.64 -29.92
N ALA A 739 16.83 -11.01 -30.50
CA ALA A 739 16.66 -9.80 -31.28
C ALA A 739 17.34 -9.95 -32.65
N TRP A 740 16.86 -9.16 -33.59
CA TRP A 740 17.42 -9.07 -34.93
C TRP A 740 17.60 -7.61 -35.32
N MET A 741 18.68 -7.31 -35.93
CA MET A 741 18.91 -6.03 -36.59
C MET A 741 18.82 -6.26 -38.09
N MET A 742 17.71 -5.83 -38.69
CA MET A 742 17.35 -6.12 -40.08
C MET A 742 17.61 -4.93 -40.97
N THR A 743 17.88 -5.21 -42.23
CA THR A 743 17.81 -4.18 -43.30
C THR A 743 16.38 -3.61 -43.33
N PRO A 744 16.19 -2.28 -43.43
CA PRO A 744 14.86 -1.68 -43.42
C PRO A 744 13.91 -2.32 -44.43
N GLY A 745 12.71 -2.66 -43.98
CA GLY A 745 11.68 -3.34 -44.75
C GLY A 745 11.83 -4.87 -44.87
N GLN A 746 12.91 -5.45 -44.33
CA GLN A 746 13.05 -6.90 -44.23
C GLN A 746 12.55 -7.38 -42.87
N ARG A 747 11.87 -8.55 -42.85
CA ARG A 747 11.37 -9.21 -41.63
C ARG A 747 12.21 -10.48 -41.42
N PRO A 748 12.60 -10.78 -40.14
CA PRO A 748 13.26 -12.07 -39.88
C PRO A 748 12.29 -13.25 -40.08
N SER A 749 12.83 -14.41 -40.40
CA SER A 749 12.05 -15.64 -40.37
C SER A 749 11.53 -15.84 -38.95
N GLU A 750 10.27 -16.28 -38.81
CA GLU A 750 9.74 -16.61 -37.49
C GLU A 750 10.62 -17.67 -36.85
N PRO A 751 11.09 -17.44 -35.62
CA PRO A 751 11.86 -18.44 -34.90
C PRO A 751 10.97 -19.68 -34.74
N GLU A 752 11.55 -20.89 -34.81
CA GLU A 752 10.86 -22.06 -34.33
C GLU A 752 10.59 -21.83 -32.83
N LEU A 753 9.45 -21.31 -32.54
CA LEU A 753 8.87 -21.41 -31.21
C LEU A 753 8.63 -22.90 -31.04
N GLY A 754 9.39 -23.57 -30.18
CA GLY A 754 8.98 -24.86 -29.63
C GLY A 754 7.51 -24.71 -29.30
N SER A 755 6.67 -25.70 -29.59
CA SER A 755 5.22 -25.54 -29.35
C SER A 755 5.04 -24.88 -27.99
N SER A 756 4.14 -23.90 -27.83
CA SER A 756 3.87 -23.23 -26.54
C SER A 756 3.66 -24.25 -25.43
N ASP A 757 3.06 -25.41 -25.77
CA ASP A 757 2.87 -26.57 -24.90
C ASP A 757 4.18 -27.20 -24.44
N ASP A 758 5.22 -27.22 -25.26
CA ASP A 758 6.52 -27.77 -24.88
C ASP A 758 7.28 -26.85 -23.90
N ALA A 759 7.29 -25.55 -24.13
CA ALA A 759 7.91 -24.57 -23.24
C ALA A 759 7.19 -24.53 -21.87
N LEU A 760 5.87 -24.52 -21.87
CA LEU A 760 5.06 -24.57 -20.65
C LEU A 760 5.34 -25.87 -19.88
N THR A 761 5.35 -27.03 -20.54
CA THR A 761 5.60 -28.32 -19.93
C THR A 761 6.99 -28.36 -19.29
N GLN A 762 8.02 -27.88 -19.97
CA GLN A 762 9.38 -27.80 -19.42
C GLN A 762 9.49 -26.85 -18.24
N ALA A 763 8.79 -25.69 -18.29
CA ALA A 763 8.74 -24.76 -17.17
C ALA A 763 8.06 -25.40 -15.95
N MET A 764 6.93 -26.10 -16.13
CA MET A 764 6.23 -26.77 -15.03
C MET A 764 7.03 -27.92 -14.42
N TYR A 765 7.74 -28.71 -15.23
CA TYR A 765 8.67 -29.73 -14.71
C TYR A 765 9.82 -29.11 -13.93
N ARG A 766 10.35 -27.97 -14.39
CA ARG A 766 11.40 -27.25 -13.70
C ARG A 766 10.92 -26.64 -12.39
N ALA A 767 9.69 -26.07 -12.38
CA ALA A 767 9.02 -25.61 -11.15
C ALA A 767 8.78 -26.77 -10.17
N GLY A 768 8.46 -27.96 -10.68
CA GLY A 768 8.36 -29.20 -9.89
C GLY A 768 9.70 -29.59 -9.23
N CYS A 769 10.84 -29.40 -9.91
CA CYS A 769 12.16 -29.58 -9.32
C CYS A 769 12.43 -28.52 -8.21
N CYS A 770 12.02 -27.26 -8.42
CA CYS A 770 12.08 -26.24 -7.39
C CYS A 770 11.25 -26.63 -6.17
N ALA A 771 9.99 -27.03 -6.37
CA ALA A 771 9.10 -27.51 -5.31
C ALA A 771 9.68 -28.70 -4.55
N ALA A 772 10.27 -29.67 -5.24
CA ALA A 772 10.89 -30.83 -4.60
C ALA A 772 12.05 -30.43 -3.69
N CYS A 773 12.91 -29.52 -4.13
CA CYS A 773 14.01 -28.99 -3.31
C CYS A 773 13.56 -28.01 -2.21
N PHE A 774 12.34 -27.53 -2.26
CA PHE A 774 11.77 -26.60 -1.30
C PHE A 774 10.95 -27.31 -0.22
N LEU A 775 9.99 -28.13 -0.62
CA LEU A 775 9.00 -28.73 0.27
C LEU A 775 9.52 -29.94 1.04
N THR A 776 10.61 -30.60 0.60
CA THR A 776 11.21 -31.76 1.31
C THR A 776 12.32 -31.36 2.28
N VAL A 777 12.62 -30.07 2.40
CA VAL A 777 13.60 -29.54 3.36
C VAL A 777 12.88 -29.22 4.67
N PRO A 778 13.45 -29.52 5.87
CA PRO A 778 12.82 -29.19 7.14
C PRO A 778 12.58 -27.69 7.37
N GLY A 779 11.71 -27.38 8.33
CA GLY A 779 11.30 -26.05 8.74
C GLY A 779 10.09 -25.50 7.97
N PRO A 780 9.46 -24.44 8.49
CA PRO A 780 8.28 -23.83 7.88
C PRO A 780 8.52 -23.31 6.46
N LYS A 781 7.50 -23.37 5.64
CA LYS A 781 7.51 -22.94 4.24
C LYS A 781 6.29 -22.06 3.97
N MET A 782 6.45 -21.09 3.07
CA MET A 782 5.34 -20.29 2.57
C MET A 782 5.22 -20.43 1.05
N ILE A 783 4.00 -20.55 0.58
CA ILE A 783 3.62 -20.61 -0.84
C ILE A 783 2.75 -19.40 -1.11
N TRP A 784 3.18 -18.52 -2.00
CA TRP A 784 2.33 -17.42 -2.49
C TRP A 784 1.22 -17.99 -3.39
N GLN A 785 -0.01 -17.51 -3.20
CA GLN A 785 -1.20 -18.01 -3.91
C GLN A 785 -0.92 -18.25 -5.40
N PHE A 786 -1.36 -19.41 -5.90
CA PHE A 786 -1.21 -19.86 -7.28
C PHE A 786 0.23 -20.24 -7.72
N GLY A 787 1.23 -20.15 -6.86
CA GLY A 787 2.59 -20.64 -7.16
C GLY A 787 2.58 -22.14 -7.53
N GLU A 788 1.69 -22.92 -6.90
CA GLU A 788 1.51 -24.37 -7.11
C GLU A 788 0.89 -24.71 -8.48
N ILE A 789 0.32 -23.76 -9.18
CA ILE A 789 -0.16 -23.91 -10.56
C ILE A 789 0.71 -23.16 -11.57
N GLY A 790 1.86 -22.65 -11.11
CA GLY A 790 2.81 -21.93 -11.95
C GLY A 790 2.27 -20.61 -12.49
N TYR A 791 1.65 -19.82 -11.62
CA TYR A 791 1.12 -18.51 -11.99
C TYR A 791 2.22 -17.62 -12.56
N ASP A 792 1.99 -17.09 -13.77
CA ASP A 792 3.01 -16.42 -14.57
C ASP A 792 2.62 -15.01 -15.04
N ILE A 793 1.55 -14.46 -14.45
CA ILE A 793 1.19 -13.06 -14.67
C ILE A 793 2.11 -12.19 -13.82
N SER A 794 2.56 -11.08 -14.40
CA SER A 794 3.47 -10.15 -13.72
C SER A 794 2.90 -9.65 -12.39
N GLY A 795 3.73 -9.57 -11.39
CA GLY A 795 3.49 -9.03 -10.07
C GLY A 795 4.83 -8.76 -9.42
N GLY A 796 4.86 -8.13 -8.27
CA GLY A 796 6.09 -7.80 -7.55
C GLY A 796 6.58 -6.37 -7.82
N ASN A 797 7.64 -5.96 -7.09
CA ASN A 797 8.16 -4.59 -7.09
C ASN A 797 7.12 -3.51 -6.73
N GLY A 798 6.16 -3.84 -5.86
CA GLY A 798 5.10 -2.92 -5.45
C GLY A 798 3.98 -2.73 -6.49
N ASP A 799 3.84 -3.64 -7.45
CA ASP A 799 2.70 -3.62 -8.40
C ASP A 799 1.41 -4.10 -7.70
N THR A 800 0.71 -3.15 -7.09
CA THR A 800 -0.56 -3.37 -6.39
C THR A 800 -1.78 -3.52 -7.29
N SER A 801 -1.62 -3.53 -8.62
CA SER A 801 -2.72 -3.73 -9.56
C SER A 801 -3.41 -5.09 -9.34
N GLU A 802 -4.71 -5.13 -9.60
CA GLU A 802 -5.49 -6.36 -9.50
C GLU A 802 -4.97 -7.44 -10.45
N LYS A 803 -4.94 -8.68 -9.98
CA LYS A 803 -4.49 -9.82 -10.78
C LYS A 803 -5.68 -10.74 -11.09
N PRO A 804 -5.78 -11.23 -12.33
CA PRO A 804 -6.90 -12.10 -12.70
C PRO A 804 -6.83 -13.47 -12.02
N VAL A 805 -7.98 -13.98 -11.62
CA VAL A 805 -8.13 -15.35 -11.13
C VAL A 805 -8.05 -16.32 -12.31
N LYS A 806 -7.04 -17.17 -12.35
CA LYS A 806 -6.79 -18.12 -13.43
C LYS A 806 -6.89 -19.59 -13.02
N THR A 807 -7.33 -19.89 -11.81
CA THR A 807 -7.29 -21.22 -11.23
C THR A 807 -7.94 -22.29 -12.12
N ALA A 808 -9.18 -22.07 -12.56
CA ALA A 808 -9.89 -23.02 -13.41
C ALA A 808 -9.23 -23.18 -14.80
N GLU A 809 -8.82 -22.06 -15.41
CA GLU A 809 -8.14 -22.05 -16.71
C GLU A 809 -6.80 -22.77 -16.64
N TYR A 810 -6.02 -22.52 -15.60
CA TYR A 810 -4.68 -23.10 -15.43
C TYR A 810 -4.74 -24.59 -15.09
N LEU A 811 -5.65 -24.99 -14.21
CA LEU A 811 -5.85 -26.42 -13.89
C LEU A 811 -6.38 -27.25 -15.05
N ALA A 812 -7.03 -26.62 -16.04
CA ALA A 812 -7.42 -27.29 -17.29
C ALA A 812 -6.22 -27.58 -18.22
N GLN A 813 -5.06 -26.96 -17.97
CA GLN A 813 -3.83 -27.20 -18.73
C GLN A 813 -3.04 -28.37 -18.10
N PRO A 814 -2.80 -29.48 -18.83
CA PRO A 814 -2.19 -30.67 -18.25
C PRO A 814 -0.84 -30.44 -17.56
N ALA A 815 0.00 -29.57 -18.10
CA ALA A 815 1.31 -29.25 -17.53
C ALA A 815 1.18 -28.57 -16.16
N ARG A 816 0.27 -27.60 -16.01
CA ARG A 816 0.03 -26.89 -14.76
C ARG A 816 -0.66 -27.78 -13.72
N LYS A 817 -1.60 -28.61 -14.16
CA LYS A 817 -2.20 -29.64 -13.30
C LYS A 817 -1.14 -30.61 -12.77
N THR A 818 -0.15 -30.99 -13.59
CA THR A 818 0.98 -31.82 -13.15
C THR A 818 1.81 -31.11 -12.08
N LEU A 819 1.99 -29.80 -12.17
CA LEU A 819 2.68 -29.03 -11.13
C LEU A 819 1.89 -29.02 -9.83
N TYR A 820 0.59 -28.76 -9.87
CA TYR A 820 -0.30 -28.84 -8.71
C TYR A 820 -0.21 -30.24 -8.04
N ASP A 821 -0.32 -31.30 -8.85
CA ASP A 821 -0.22 -32.69 -8.36
C ASP A 821 1.17 -32.98 -7.75
N THR A 822 2.22 -32.33 -8.27
CA THR A 822 3.58 -32.41 -7.72
C THR A 822 3.65 -31.76 -6.33
N TYR A 823 3.09 -30.56 -6.15
CA TYR A 823 3.00 -29.93 -4.84
C TYR A 823 2.21 -30.79 -3.86
N ALA A 824 1.02 -31.23 -4.27
CA ALA A 824 0.18 -32.12 -3.44
C ALA A 824 0.90 -33.43 -3.08
N TYR A 825 1.64 -34.03 -4.02
CA TYR A 825 2.46 -35.22 -3.77
C TYR A 825 3.54 -34.96 -2.73
N LEU A 826 4.29 -33.88 -2.84
CA LEU A 826 5.36 -33.54 -1.92
C LEU A 826 4.82 -33.16 -0.52
N LEU A 827 3.72 -32.43 -0.45
CA LEU A 827 3.07 -32.05 0.81
C LEU A 827 2.41 -33.27 1.49
N ASN A 828 1.84 -34.20 0.74
CA ASN A 828 1.35 -35.46 1.27
C ASN A 828 2.48 -36.30 1.83
N PHE A 829 3.66 -36.34 1.17
CA PHE A 829 4.83 -37.01 1.73
C PHE A 829 5.21 -36.41 3.09
N ARG A 830 5.25 -35.10 3.20
CA ARG A 830 5.56 -34.37 4.43
C ARG A 830 4.54 -34.72 5.54
N ARG A 831 3.25 -34.61 5.25
CA ARG A 831 2.16 -34.93 6.18
C ARG A 831 2.13 -36.38 6.63
N GLU A 832 2.39 -37.33 5.73
CA GLU A 832 2.36 -38.77 6.06
C GLU A 832 3.65 -39.26 6.77
N ASN A 833 4.70 -38.41 6.76
CA ASN A 833 6.00 -38.75 7.33
C ASN A 833 6.57 -37.59 8.17
N PRO A 834 5.81 -37.03 9.13
CA PRO A 834 6.20 -35.82 9.86
C PRO A 834 7.52 -35.97 10.62
N ARG A 835 7.83 -37.19 11.09
CA ARG A 835 9.06 -37.47 11.82
C ARG A 835 10.34 -37.11 11.07
N PHE A 836 10.35 -37.06 9.75
CA PHE A 836 11.53 -36.59 8.99
C PHE A 836 11.80 -35.09 9.13
N TYR A 837 10.81 -34.34 9.63
CA TYR A 837 10.86 -32.90 9.78
C TYR A 837 11.03 -32.44 11.24
N ASP A 838 11.22 -33.40 12.16
CA ASP A 838 11.52 -33.12 13.57
C ASP A 838 13.00 -32.73 13.76
N SER A 839 13.28 -32.05 14.85
CA SER A 839 14.63 -31.54 15.17
C SER A 839 15.66 -32.64 15.45
N ASP A 840 15.23 -33.85 15.80
CA ASP A 840 16.08 -35.04 16.05
C ASP A 840 16.32 -35.89 14.79
N ALA A 841 15.65 -35.59 13.68
CA ALA A 841 15.90 -36.21 12.40
C ALA A 841 17.27 -35.80 11.82
N SER A 842 17.97 -36.76 11.21
CA SER A 842 19.19 -36.45 10.49
C SER A 842 18.88 -35.90 9.11
N PHE A 843 19.45 -34.77 8.77
CA PHE A 843 19.25 -34.10 7.50
C PHE A 843 20.57 -33.73 6.85
N SER A 844 20.71 -34.03 5.55
CA SER A 844 21.84 -33.60 4.73
C SER A 844 21.40 -33.30 3.29
N TRP A 845 22.03 -32.34 2.65
CA TRP A 845 21.69 -31.98 1.29
C TRP A 845 22.82 -31.27 0.51
N THR A 846 22.70 -31.29 -0.81
CA THR A 846 23.53 -30.54 -1.74
C THR A 846 22.66 -29.48 -2.40
N PRO A 847 22.64 -28.23 -1.91
CA PRO A 847 21.69 -27.19 -2.34
C PRO A 847 22.11 -26.47 -3.63
N SER A 848 23.31 -26.69 -4.14
CA SER A 848 23.86 -26.00 -5.32
C SER A 848 24.23 -26.98 -6.43
N GLY A 849 24.55 -26.45 -7.62
CA GLY A 849 24.84 -27.26 -8.81
C GLY A 849 23.57 -27.73 -9.53
N ASN A 850 23.79 -28.36 -10.72
CA ASN A 850 22.66 -28.77 -11.57
C ASN A 850 21.87 -29.93 -10.98
N VAL A 851 22.54 -30.87 -10.31
CA VAL A 851 21.87 -31.96 -9.59
C VAL A 851 21.91 -31.65 -8.11
N LYS A 852 20.75 -31.49 -7.49
CA LYS A 852 20.60 -31.28 -6.06
C LYS A 852 20.11 -32.57 -5.41
N THR A 853 20.61 -32.85 -4.21
CA THR A 853 20.19 -34.07 -3.47
C THR A 853 19.85 -33.70 -2.03
N ILE A 854 18.83 -34.37 -1.49
CA ILE A 854 18.36 -34.24 -0.12
C ILE A 854 18.25 -35.64 0.48
N THR A 855 18.70 -35.80 1.71
CA THR A 855 18.55 -37.03 2.47
C THR A 855 18.04 -36.72 3.88
N GLY A 856 16.93 -37.29 4.28
CA GLY A 856 16.43 -37.24 5.64
C GLY A 856 16.32 -38.67 6.23
N SER A 857 16.77 -38.83 7.47
CA SER A 857 16.73 -40.14 8.15
C SER A 857 16.24 -39.99 9.59
N VAL A 858 15.35 -40.87 9.99
CA VAL A 858 14.82 -40.97 11.35
C VAL A 858 14.28 -42.36 11.60
N ASP A 859 14.42 -42.92 12.78
CA ASP A 859 13.86 -44.21 13.22
C ASP A 859 14.19 -45.37 12.25
N GLY A 860 15.40 -45.37 11.64
CA GLY A 860 15.84 -46.39 10.69
C GLY A 860 15.24 -46.26 9.28
N LYS A 861 14.35 -45.29 9.05
CA LYS A 861 13.80 -44.93 7.74
C LYS A 861 14.59 -43.82 7.11
N THR A 862 14.69 -43.84 5.80
CA THR A 862 15.38 -42.78 5.06
C THR A 862 14.61 -42.45 3.79
N PHE A 863 14.50 -41.12 3.49
CA PHE A 863 14.11 -40.67 2.16
C PHE A 863 15.29 -40.02 1.44
N PHE A 864 15.23 -40.02 0.12
CA PHE A 864 16.19 -39.38 -0.77
C PHE A 864 15.46 -38.66 -1.89
N VAL A 865 15.79 -37.39 -2.07
CA VAL A 865 15.32 -36.59 -3.20
C VAL A 865 16.52 -36.25 -4.08
N ALA A 866 16.36 -36.37 -5.39
CA ALA A 866 17.29 -35.83 -6.35
C ALA A 866 16.51 -35.01 -7.41
N ALA A 867 16.96 -33.83 -7.71
CA ALA A 867 16.39 -32.94 -8.71
C ALA A 867 17.47 -32.41 -9.66
N ASN A 868 17.23 -32.51 -10.98
CA ASN A 868 18.16 -32.14 -12.03
C ASN A 868 17.70 -30.89 -12.79
N PHE A 869 18.44 -29.79 -12.66
CA PHE A 869 18.23 -28.52 -13.32
C PHE A 869 19.03 -28.33 -14.63
N GLY A 870 19.86 -29.31 -14.99
CA GLY A 870 20.72 -29.31 -16.17
C GLY A 870 20.24 -30.26 -17.27
N SER A 871 21.12 -30.60 -18.19
CA SER A 871 20.93 -31.71 -19.14
C SER A 871 20.87 -33.06 -18.37
N ALA A 872 20.49 -34.15 -19.06
CA ALA A 872 20.43 -35.47 -18.46
C ALA A 872 21.71 -35.80 -17.69
N ALA A 873 21.57 -36.23 -16.46
CA ALA A 873 22.66 -36.45 -15.52
C ALA A 873 22.38 -37.66 -14.63
N SER A 874 23.39 -38.10 -13.87
CA SER A 874 23.25 -39.15 -12.88
C SER A 874 23.79 -38.72 -11.52
N CYS A 875 23.28 -39.29 -10.44
CA CYS A 875 23.80 -39.17 -9.10
C CYS A 875 23.88 -40.54 -8.40
N SER A 876 24.75 -40.65 -7.42
CA SER A 876 24.85 -41.88 -6.62
C SER A 876 23.75 -41.90 -5.57
N LEU A 877 23.08 -43.06 -5.48
CA LEU A 877 22.17 -43.34 -4.36
C LEU A 877 22.97 -43.70 -3.11
N PRO A 878 22.51 -43.36 -1.91
CA PRO A 878 23.02 -44.02 -0.70
C PRO A 878 22.85 -45.51 -0.79
N GLY A 879 23.72 -46.32 -0.11
CA GLY A 879 23.69 -47.76 -0.21
C GLY A 879 22.34 -48.38 0.09
N GLY A 880 22.03 -49.54 -0.57
CA GLY A 880 20.76 -50.22 -0.39
C GLY A 880 19.85 -50.16 -1.61
N GLU A 881 18.64 -50.70 -1.45
CA GLU A 881 17.58 -50.64 -2.45
C GLU A 881 16.60 -49.49 -2.09
N TRP A 882 16.17 -48.77 -3.09
CA TRP A 882 15.28 -47.63 -2.99
C TRP A 882 14.06 -47.84 -3.85
N LYS A 883 12.91 -47.42 -3.39
CA LYS A 883 11.67 -47.38 -4.18
C LYS A 883 11.13 -45.94 -4.29
N GLU A 884 10.49 -45.67 -5.39
CA GLU A 884 9.78 -44.40 -5.57
C GLU A 884 8.60 -44.36 -4.57
N TRP A 885 8.47 -43.25 -3.83
CA TRP A 885 7.37 -43.12 -2.87
C TRP A 885 6.02 -43.19 -3.59
N LYS A 886 5.12 -44.04 -3.13
CA LYS A 886 3.84 -44.40 -3.80
C LYS A 886 3.99 -44.90 -5.25
N GLY A 887 5.19 -45.26 -5.66
CA GLY A 887 5.47 -45.85 -6.97
C GLY A 887 5.87 -47.31 -6.88
N SER A 888 6.02 -47.97 -8.03
CA SER A 888 6.42 -49.38 -8.15
C SER A 888 7.89 -49.54 -8.56
N ASN A 889 8.56 -48.50 -9.02
CA ASN A 889 9.93 -48.55 -9.50
C ASN A 889 10.93 -48.65 -8.35
N THR A 890 11.95 -49.52 -8.50
CA THR A 890 13.06 -49.67 -7.57
C THR A 890 14.38 -49.24 -8.20
N TYR A 891 15.28 -48.74 -7.35
CA TYR A 891 16.57 -48.16 -7.76
C TYR A 891 17.68 -48.63 -6.82
N SER A 892 18.89 -48.78 -7.37
CA SER A 892 20.10 -49.06 -6.56
C SER A 892 21.34 -48.51 -7.26
N GLY A 893 22.35 -48.13 -6.50
CA GLY A 893 23.63 -47.62 -6.99
C GLY A 893 23.56 -46.26 -7.64
N THR A 894 23.18 -46.16 -8.91
CA THR A 894 23.14 -44.92 -9.67
C THR A 894 21.71 -44.58 -10.10
N LEU A 895 21.29 -43.36 -9.85
CA LEU A 895 20.02 -42.79 -10.33
C LEU A 895 20.27 -41.93 -11.54
N ASN A 896 19.60 -42.20 -12.66
CA ASN A 896 19.62 -41.36 -13.86
C ASN A 896 18.41 -40.43 -13.86
N LEU A 897 18.66 -39.18 -14.16
CA LEU A 897 17.64 -38.13 -14.23
C LEU A 897 17.70 -37.43 -15.59
N SER A 898 16.54 -37.30 -16.22
CA SER A 898 16.39 -36.39 -17.38
C SER A 898 16.54 -34.91 -16.99
N ALA A 899 16.61 -34.02 -17.97
CA ALA A 899 16.52 -32.60 -17.71
C ALA A 899 15.17 -32.27 -17.05
N ASN A 900 15.19 -31.38 -16.08
CA ASN A 900 14.01 -30.90 -15.33
C ASN A 900 13.20 -32.04 -14.67
N GLN A 901 13.90 -33.06 -14.19
CA GLN A 901 13.29 -34.21 -13.49
C GLN A 901 13.74 -34.26 -12.04
N PHE A 902 12.81 -34.61 -11.16
CA PHE A 902 13.12 -35.01 -9.78
C PHE A 902 12.61 -36.42 -9.49
N LYS A 903 13.16 -37.03 -8.46
CA LYS A 903 12.70 -38.29 -7.87
C LYS A 903 12.69 -38.18 -6.35
N LEU A 904 11.62 -38.66 -5.73
CA LEU A 904 11.49 -38.86 -4.29
C LEU A 904 11.47 -40.36 -4.00
N LEU A 905 12.52 -40.83 -3.35
CA LEU A 905 12.76 -42.23 -3.06
C LEU A 905 12.76 -42.50 -1.57
N VAL A 906 12.33 -43.71 -1.18
CA VAL A 906 12.33 -44.17 0.22
C VAL A 906 12.93 -45.57 0.33
N ASN A 907 13.46 -45.94 1.51
CA ASN A 907 14.03 -47.27 1.79
C ASN A 907 13.13 -48.15 2.67
N PHE A 908 11.85 -47.73 2.85
CA PHE A 908 10.86 -48.37 3.72
C PHE A 908 9.54 -48.68 3.04
#